data_b82ec96bdcddaa2634e1136c70d92e2f
#
_entry.id   b82ec96bdcddaa2634e1136c70d92e2f
#
_cell.length_a   1.000
_cell.length_b   1.000
_cell.length_c   1.000
_cell.angle_alpha   90.00
_cell.angle_beta   90.00
_cell.angle_gamma   90.00
#
_symmetry.space_group_name_H-M   'P 1'
#
loop_
_entity.id
_entity.type
_entity.pdbx_description
1 polymer ?
#
loop_
_entity_poly.entity_id
_entity_poly.type
_entity_poly.pdbx_seq_one_letter_code
_entity_poly.pdbx_strand_id
1 'polypeptide(L)'
;MATPVSRGEETAADWLKSFEKAREDGSGNGTWYGEGRRRRLISFGSKNRTIGVAAKNQQITHANNTVYNFKRFHGRAFNDPFVQKEKENLSFDLVPMKNGGVGIKVMYMDEEHFFSVEQITAMLLTKLKETAENNLKKPVTDCVISVPSFFTDAERRSVLDAAQIVGLNCLRLMNDMTAVALNYGIYKQDLPGLEEKPRIVVFVDMGHSAFQVSACAFNKGKVKVLGTAFDPFLGGRNFDEKLVEHFCAEIQTKYKLDAKSKIRALLRLYQECEKLKKLMSSNSMDLPLNIECFMNDIDISGKMNRSQFEELCADLLQKIDKPLTSLMEQTGLQVEEISAVEIVGGTTRIPAVKEKIAKFFGKDISTTLNADEAVARGCALQCAILSPAFKVREFSVTDAIPFPISLVWNNDSEDAEGVHEVFSRNHAVPFSKVLTFFRKGPFELEAFYSDAEGFPYPEAKIGRFVVQNVSAQRDGEKSKVKVKVRVNTHGIFTISTASMVEKIPTEESEGSSIETDVEHQNQLPPENSDVDKNIQQDNSDAGTQPQVQTDGQQTPQCPPSPDLPSEENKIPDADKANEKKVDQPPEAKKPKIKVINVELPIEANLVWQLGKDLLNMYIETEGKMIMQDKLEKERNDAKNAVEEYVYEFRDKLSGPYEKFICEQDHQNFLKLLTETEDWLYEEGEDQAKQAYVDKLDQLMKLGTPIKIRFQEAEERPRLFEELGRRLQHYAKIAADYRNKDEKYIHIDESEMKKVEKSVNETMEWMNNVMNAQAKRSLDQDPAVRASEIKMKIEELIHMCEPVVTQPKPKVESPKQEKTLNGPNVDTNEGFEVKNNLNAEGMHQNGDCHPSDNSTIHMDLD
;
A
#
# COMPACT_ATOMS: atom_id res chain seq x y z
N MET A 1 8.06 -0.55 4.52
CA MET A 1 6.96 -1.28 3.84
C MET A 1 6.43 -0.40 2.74
N ALA A 2 6.11 -0.95 1.59
CA ALA A 2 5.51 -0.19 0.49
C ALA A 2 4.00 -0.11 0.70
N THR A 3 3.41 1.06 0.47
CA THR A 3 1.97 1.29 0.54
C THR A 3 1.50 1.86 -0.79
N PRO A 4 0.54 1.23 -1.47
CA PRO A 4 0.10 1.63 -2.80
C PRO A 4 -0.88 2.81 -2.80
N VAL A 5 -0.91 3.55 -3.90
CA VAL A 5 -1.91 4.60 -4.19
C VAL A 5 -2.70 4.19 -5.43
N SER A 6 -4.03 4.21 -5.36
CA SER A 6 -4.89 4.02 -6.54
C SER A 6 -5.33 5.38 -7.10
N ARG A 7 -5.36 5.52 -8.42
CA ARG A 7 -5.97 6.67 -9.10
C ARG A 7 -7.47 6.41 -9.26
N GLY A 8 -8.32 6.96 -8.39
CA GLY A 8 -9.78 6.85 -8.48
C GLY A 8 -10.52 7.64 -7.38
N GLU A 9 -11.81 7.87 -7.56
CA GLU A 9 -12.66 8.77 -6.76
C GLU A 9 -13.02 8.28 -5.33
N GLU A 10 -12.35 7.28 -4.79
CA GLU A 10 -12.61 6.82 -3.42
C GLU A 10 -11.94 7.72 -2.38
N THR A 11 -12.65 8.02 -1.30
CA THR A 11 -12.09 8.81 -0.19
C THR A 11 -11.07 7.98 0.62
N ALA A 12 -10.09 8.63 1.24
CA ALA A 12 -9.12 7.97 2.12
C ALA A 12 -9.81 7.17 3.25
N ALA A 13 -11.01 7.61 3.67
CA ALA A 13 -11.85 6.92 4.65
C ALA A 13 -12.47 5.63 4.07
N ASP A 14 -12.86 5.63 2.81
CA ASP A 14 -13.41 4.44 2.15
C ASP A 14 -12.32 3.42 1.86
N TRP A 15 -11.13 3.87 1.53
CA TRP A 15 -9.95 3.04 1.41
C TRP A 15 -9.56 2.39 2.74
N LEU A 16 -9.56 3.15 3.85
CA LEU A 16 -9.34 2.63 5.20
C LEU A 16 -10.45 1.66 5.62
N LYS A 17 -11.73 1.94 5.29
CA LYS A 17 -12.87 1.05 5.55
C LYS A 17 -12.82 -0.23 4.71
N SER A 18 -12.49 -0.14 3.43
CA SER A 18 -12.29 -1.31 2.57
C SER A 18 -11.16 -2.19 3.10
N PHE A 19 -10.16 -1.56 3.68
CA PHE A 19 -9.03 -2.18 4.31
C PHE A 19 -9.39 -2.85 5.65
N GLU A 20 -10.24 -2.23 6.47
CA GLU A 20 -10.78 -2.78 7.71
C GLU A 20 -11.77 -3.93 7.42
N LYS A 21 -12.62 -3.77 6.41
CA LYS A 21 -13.58 -4.79 5.98
C LYS A 21 -12.89 -6.05 5.44
N ALA A 22 -11.81 -5.90 4.66
CA ALA A 22 -10.99 -7.04 4.22
C ALA A 22 -10.32 -7.80 5.38
N ARG A 23 -10.25 -7.19 6.57
CA ARG A 23 -9.80 -7.81 7.82
C ARG A 23 -10.91 -8.60 8.52
N GLU A 24 -12.15 -8.10 8.48
CA GLU A 24 -13.30 -8.69 9.18
C GLU A 24 -13.86 -9.89 8.44
N ASP A 25 -13.86 -9.88 7.11
CA ASP A 25 -14.48 -10.93 6.30
C ASP A 25 -13.66 -12.21 6.15
N GLY A 26 -12.43 -12.29 6.73
CA GLY A 26 -11.56 -13.47 6.66
C GLY A 26 -11.18 -13.95 5.24
N SER A 27 -11.82 -13.38 4.22
CA SER A 27 -11.66 -13.70 2.80
C SER A 27 -10.53 -12.93 2.11
N GLY A 28 -10.18 -11.78 2.67
CA GLY A 28 -8.95 -11.09 2.32
C GLY A 28 -7.92 -11.51 3.33
N ASN A 29 -6.82 -12.08 2.89
CA ASN A 29 -5.62 -12.19 3.70
C ASN A 29 -5.31 -10.83 4.35
N GLY A 30 -6.10 -10.47 5.35
CA GLY A 30 -6.08 -9.24 6.16
C GLY A 30 -4.81 -9.07 6.98
N THR A 31 -3.76 -9.63 6.52
CA THR A 31 -2.49 -9.90 7.14
C THR A 31 -1.37 -8.97 6.66
N TRP A 32 -1.72 -7.81 6.06
CA TRP A 32 -0.72 -6.80 5.71
C TRP A 32 0.06 -6.30 6.93
N TYR A 33 -0.52 -6.38 8.13
CA TYR A 33 -0.04 -5.70 9.32
C TYR A 33 0.38 -6.62 10.47
N GLY A 34 -0.36 -7.68 10.76
CA GLY A 34 -0.14 -8.51 11.96
C GLY A 34 1.01 -9.53 11.85
N GLU A 35 1.41 -9.92 10.64
CA GLU A 35 2.43 -10.95 10.41
C GLU A 35 3.73 -10.41 9.80
N GLY A 36 4.07 -9.15 10.04
CA GLY A 36 5.21 -8.46 9.42
C GLY A 36 6.56 -9.19 9.44
N ARG A 37 6.73 -10.19 10.30
CA ARG A 37 7.93 -11.03 10.36
C ARG A 37 7.85 -12.25 9.45
N ARG A 38 6.66 -12.88 9.31
CA ARG A 38 6.49 -14.13 8.55
C ARG A 38 6.44 -13.93 7.03
N ARG A 39 6.40 -12.68 6.55
CA ARG A 39 6.17 -12.34 5.14
C ARG A 39 7.40 -11.89 4.37
N ARG A 40 8.53 -11.64 5.03
CA ARG A 40 9.77 -11.21 4.40
C ARG A 40 10.69 -12.39 4.11
N LEU A 41 10.13 -13.47 3.61
CA LEU A 41 10.87 -14.63 3.17
C LEU A 41 10.53 -14.91 1.71
N ILE A 42 11.51 -15.37 0.98
CA ILE A 42 11.38 -15.83 -0.40
C ILE A 42 12.05 -17.19 -0.45
N SER A 43 11.32 -18.20 -0.89
CA SER A 43 11.83 -19.54 -1.10
C SER A 43 11.80 -19.87 -2.59
N PHE A 44 12.90 -20.37 -3.10
CA PHE A 44 13.09 -20.71 -4.49
C PHE A 44 12.95 -22.22 -4.67
N GLY A 45 12.08 -22.64 -5.58
CA GLY A 45 11.79 -24.02 -5.89
C GLY A 45 12.18 -24.38 -7.34
N SER A 46 11.99 -25.65 -7.70
CA SER A 46 12.23 -26.16 -9.05
C SER A 46 11.23 -25.67 -10.10
N LYS A 47 10.09 -25.12 -9.71
CA LYS A 47 9.03 -24.67 -10.65
C LYS A 47 8.69 -23.19 -10.53
N ASN A 48 8.72 -22.65 -9.33
CA ASN A 48 8.38 -21.27 -9.03
C ASN A 48 9.07 -20.81 -7.75
N ARG A 49 8.93 -19.54 -7.44
CA ARG A 49 9.28 -18.96 -6.13
C ARG A 49 8.02 -18.80 -5.29
N THR A 50 8.16 -18.96 -3.98
CA THR A 50 7.12 -18.67 -3.01
C THR A 50 7.53 -17.52 -2.12
N ILE A 51 6.58 -16.66 -1.73
CA ILE A 51 6.86 -15.43 -0.97
C ILE A 51 5.93 -15.35 0.22
N GLY A 52 6.46 -14.95 1.38
CA GLY A 52 5.67 -14.68 2.57
C GLY A 52 5.42 -15.93 3.42
N VAL A 53 4.15 -16.22 3.74
CA VAL A 53 3.78 -17.35 4.60
C VAL A 53 4.13 -18.69 3.95
N ALA A 54 3.87 -18.84 2.65
CA ALA A 54 4.24 -20.04 1.90
C ALA A 54 5.75 -20.33 1.98
N ALA A 55 6.58 -19.30 1.77
CA ALA A 55 8.03 -19.42 1.94
C ALA A 55 8.44 -19.77 3.38
N LYS A 56 7.73 -19.24 4.38
CA LYS A 56 7.99 -19.59 5.80
C LYS A 56 7.74 -21.05 6.09
N ASN A 57 6.68 -21.62 5.52
CA ASN A 57 6.37 -23.04 5.69
C ASN A 57 7.44 -23.95 5.06
N GLN A 58 8.05 -23.48 3.96
CA GLN A 58 9.13 -24.20 3.29
C GLN A 58 10.52 -23.97 3.91
N GLN A 59 10.68 -23.03 4.85
CA GLN A 59 11.99 -22.69 5.42
C GLN A 59 12.77 -23.85 6.00
N ILE A 60 12.10 -24.85 6.57
CA ILE A 60 12.74 -26.02 7.16
C ILE A 60 13.13 -27.03 6.07
N THR A 61 12.29 -27.21 5.05
CA THR A 61 12.52 -28.19 3.98
C THR A 61 13.50 -27.66 2.93
N HIS A 62 13.44 -26.35 2.63
CA HIS A 62 14.29 -25.66 1.62
C HIS A 62 15.18 -24.60 2.29
N ALA A 63 15.88 -24.96 3.36
CA ALA A 63 16.63 -24.02 4.20
C ALA A 63 17.63 -23.17 3.38
N ASN A 64 18.41 -23.80 2.51
CA ASN A 64 19.45 -23.12 1.71
C ASN A 64 18.88 -22.25 0.58
N ASN A 65 17.63 -22.50 0.17
CA ASN A 65 16.94 -21.76 -0.88
C ASN A 65 15.87 -20.79 -0.33
N THR A 66 15.80 -20.63 1.00
CA THR A 66 14.86 -19.69 1.62
C THR A 66 15.60 -18.49 2.19
N VAL A 67 15.40 -17.35 1.56
CA VAL A 67 16.08 -16.07 1.85
C VAL A 67 15.27 -15.25 2.83
N TYR A 68 15.92 -14.73 3.87
CA TYR A 68 15.33 -13.89 4.92
C TYR A 68 16.34 -12.86 5.44
N ASN A 69 15.87 -11.86 6.20
CA ASN A 69 16.69 -10.80 6.79
C ASN A 69 17.50 -9.93 5.78
N PHE A 70 17.20 -10.00 4.50
CA PHE A 70 17.94 -9.34 3.43
C PHE A 70 17.90 -7.81 3.47
N LYS A 71 16.91 -7.19 4.12
CA LYS A 71 16.82 -5.73 4.29
C LYS A 71 18.11 -5.11 4.87
N ARG A 72 18.88 -5.88 5.62
CA ARG A 72 20.10 -5.43 6.31
C ARG A 72 21.32 -5.32 5.40
N PHE A 73 21.21 -5.82 4.17
CA PHE A 73 22.30 -5.87 3.20
C PHE A 73 22.21 -4.81 2.10
N HIS A 74 21.13 -4.00 2.09
CA HIS A 74 21.01 -2.88 1.16
C HIS A 74 22.21 -1.96 1.26
N GLY A 75 22.73 -1.50 0.12
CA GLY A 75 23.81 -0.52 0.03
C GLY A 75 25.14 -0.95 0.66
N ARG A 76 25.32 -2.24 0.98
CA ARG A 76 26.54 -2.74 1.61
C ARG A 76 27.47 -3.45 0.65
N ALA A 77 28.77 -3.23 0.85
CA ALA A 77 29.78 -4.03 0.18
C ALA A 77 29.82 -5.46 0.75
N PHE A 78 30.11 -6.45 -0.11
CA PHE A 78 30.24 -7.85 0.33
C PHE A 78 31.32 -8.03 1.42
N ASN A 79 32.44 -7.29 1.31
CA ASN A 79 33.53 -7.35 2.30
C ASN A 79 33.28 -6.56 3.60
N ASP A 80 32.10 -5.96 3.77
CA ASP A 80 31.73 -5.29 5.03
C ASP A 80 31.81 -6.31 6.19
N PRO A 81 32.54 -5.99 7.29
CA PRO A 81 32.67 -6.88 8.44
C PRO A 81 31.35 -7.38 9.00
N PHE A 82 30.32 -6.52 8.96
CA PHE A 82 28.96 -6.91 9.35
C PHE A 82 28.40 -8.01 8.44
N VAL A 83 28.56 -7.87 7.12
CA VAL A 83 28.08 -8.85 6.13
C VAL A 83 28.79 -10.18 6.34
N GLN A 84 30.11 -10.17 6.56
CA GLN A 84 30.90 -11.38 6.80
C GLN A 84 30.46 -12.10 8.09
N LYS A 85 30.19 -11.35 9.17
CA LYS A 85 29.69 -11.92 10.41
C LYS A 85 28.28 -12.52 10.27
N GLU A 86 27.37 -11.82 9.56
CA GLU A 86 26.01 -12.34 9.33
C GLU A 86 26.01 -13.59 8.45
N LYS A 87 26.91 -13.67 7.47
CA LYS A 87 27.08 -14.82 6.58
C LYS A 87 27.23 -16.15 7.34
N GLU A 88 27.92 -16.12 8.48
CA GLU A 88 28.16 -17.33 9.29
C GLU A 88 26.89 -17.88 9.95
N ASN A 89 25.85 -17.02 10.11
CA ASN A 89 24.60 -17.35 10.79
C ASN A 89 23.40 -17.56 9.86
N LEU A 90 23.62 -17.46 8.53
CA LEU A 90 22.56 -17.66 7.54
C LEU A 90 22.49 -19.09 7.05
N SER A 91 21.29 -19.53 6.68
CA SER A 91 21.07 -20.85 6.07
C SER A 91 21.34 -20.88 4.56
N PHE A 92 21.48 -19.72 3.92
CA PHE A 92 21.73 -19.52 2.49
C PHE A 92 23.06 -18.81 2.26
N ASP A 93 23.62 -18.93 1.08
CA ASP A 93 24.94 -18.42 0.75
C ASP A 93 24.90 -16.94 0.31
N LEU A 94 25.79 -16.11 0.89
CA LEU A 94 26.09 -14.77 0.39
C LEU A 94 27.35 -14.83 -0.49
N VAL A 95 27.31 -14.13 -1.62
CA VAL A 95 28.37 -14.07 -2.62
C VAL A 95 28.65 -12.64 -3.07
N PRO A 96 29.85 -12.31 -3.55
CA PRO A 96 30.12 -11.00 -4.09
C PRO A 96 29.47 -10.83 -5.47
N MET A 97 28.80 -9.69 -5.68
CA MET A 97 28.33 -9.28 -7.00
C MET A 97 29.44 -8.55 -7.77
N LYS A 98 29.29 -8.42 -9.11
CA LYS A 98 30.26 -7.72 -9.97
C LYS A 98 30.52 -6.27 -9.58
N ASN A 99 29.54 -5.61 -8.99
CA ASN A 99 29.65 -4.25 -8.45
C ASN A 99 30.22 -4.18 -7.03
N GLY A 100 30.71 -5.28 -6.47
CA GLY A 100 31.22 -5.36 -5.10
C GLY A 100 30.14 -5.46 -4.02
N GLY A 101 28.87 -5.41 -4.38
CA GLY A 101 27.75 -5.53 -3.46
C GLY A 101 27.47 -6.97 -3.02
N VAL A 102 26.45 -7.13 -2.18
CA VAL A 102 26.02 -8.43 -1.66
C VAL A 102 25.08 -9.11 -2.66
N GLY A 103 25.42 -10.33 -3.05
CA GLY A 103 24.59 -11.24 -3.79
C GLY A 103 24.15 -12.42 -2.94
N ILE A 104 23.07 -13.05 -3.35
CA ILE A 104 22.47 -14.22 -2.72
C ILE A 104 22.43 -15.34 -3.75
N LYS A 105 23.06 -16.48 -3.40
CA LYS A 105 23.07 -17.67 -4.23
C LYS A 105 21.95 -18.59 -3.85
N VAL A 106 21.15 -19.04 -4.83
CA VAL A 106 20.04 -19.99 -4.64
C VAL A 106 19.94 -20.93 -5.85
N MET A 107 19.28 -22.07 -5.63
CA MET A 107 18.81 -22.94 -6.71
C MET A 107 17.39 -22.56 -7.09
N TYR A 108 17.17 -22.21 -8.37
CA TYR A 108 15.85 -21.86 -8.90
C TYR A 108 15.67 -22.52 -10.27
N MET A 109 14.56 -23.22 -10.46
CA MET A 109 14.30 -24.03 -11.68
C MET A 109 15.45 -25.01 -12.00
N ASP A 110 15.99 -25.63 -10.92
CA ASP A 110 17.12 -26.58 -10.97
C ASP A 110 18.45 -26.01 -11.48
N GLU A 111 18.57 -24.67 -11.56
CA GLU A 111 19.79 -23.96 -11.93
C GLU A 111 20.29 -23.05 -10.79
N GLU A 112 21.61 -22.83 -10.74
CA GLU A 112 22.20 -21.86 -9.81
C GLU A 112 21.93 -20.43 -10.27
N HIS A 113 21.30 -19.64 -9.41
CA HIS A 113 21.06 -18.23 -9.64
C HIS A 113 21.72 -17.35 -8.57
N PHE A 114 22.10 -16.15 -8.99
CA PHE A 114 22.71 -15.12 -8.16
C PHE A 114 21.88 -13.85 -8.24
N PHE A 115 21.19 -13.50 -7.16
CA PHE A 115 20.34 -12.33 -7.09
C PHE A 115 20.96 -11.26 -6.19
N SER A 116 20.92 -10.00 -6.62
CA SER A 116 21.28 -8.88 -5.77
C SER A 116 20.20 -8.64 -4.69
N VAL A 117 20.55 -7.87 -3.66
CA VAL A 117 19.62 -7.50 -2.58
C VAL A 117 18.43 -6.71 -3.14
N GLU A 118 18.68 -5.87 -4.17
CA GLU A 118 17.63 -5.12 -4.87
C GLU A 118 16.63 -6.05 -5.55
N GLN A 119 17.09 -7.09 -6.24
CA GLN A 119 16.23 -8.09 -6.87
C GLN A 119 15.40 -8.86 -5.84
N ILE A 120 16.00 -9.30 -4.75
CA ILE A 120 15.29 -9.99 -3.66
C ILE A 120 14.24 -9.06 -3.02
N THR A 121 14.57 -7.78 -2.85
CA THR A 121 13.60 -6.80 -2.33
C THR A 121 12.50 -6.52 -3.36
N ALA A 122 12.83 -6.44 -4.63
CA ALA A 122 11.87 -6.31 -5.73
C ALA A 122 10.86 -7.46 -5.75
N MET A 123 11.29 -8.71 -5.58
CA MET A 123 10.41 -9.88 -5.47
C MET A 123 9.38 -9.72 -4.34
N LEU A 124 9.82 -9.22 -3.19
CA LEU A 124 8.89 -8.92 -2.08
C LEU A 124 7.91 -7.80 -2.46
N LEU A 125 8.40 -6.73 -3.10
CA LEU A 125 7.57 -5.61 -3.55
C LEU A 125 6.56 -6.05 -4.62
N THR A 126 6.95 -6.96 -5.53
CA THR A 126 6.04 -7.60 -6.51
C THR A 126 4.87 -8.28 -5.81
N LYS A 127 5.14 -9.06 -4.77
CA LYS A 127 4.07 -9.74 -4.02
C LYS A 127 3.16 -8.78 -3.29
N LEU A 128 3.71 -7.70 -2.74
CA LEU A 128 2.95 -6.65 -2.09
C LEU A 128 2.06 -5.89 -3.10
N LYS A 129 2.61 -5.58 -4.28
CA LYS A 129 1.88 -4.96 -5.39
C LYS A 129 0.72 -5.85 -5.85
N GLU A 130 0.99 -7.12 -6.15
CA GLU A 130 -0.02 -8.12 -6.53
C GLU A 130 -1.17 -8.20 -5.51
N THR A 131 -0.82 -8.27 -4.21
CA THR A 131 -1.82 -8.34 -3.14
C THR A 131 -2.68 -7.07 -3.10
N ALA A 132 -2.08 -5.89 -3.29
CA ALA A 132 -2.80 -4.62 -3.34
C ALA A 132 -3.74 -4.56 -4.55
N GLU A 133 -3.25 -4.91 -5.73
CA GLU A 133 -4.03 -4.91 -6.98
C GLU A 133 -5.21 -5.89 -6.92
N ASN A 134 -4.99 -7.07 -6.31
CA ASN A 134 -6.04 -8.06 -6.11
C ASN A 134 -7.17 -7.55 -5.18
N ASN A 135 -6.82 -6.80 -4.14
CA ASN A 135 -7.81 -6.22 -3.21
C ASN A 135 -8.51 -4.99 -3.81
N LEU A 136 -7.75 -4.09 -4.42
CA LEU A 136 -8.27 -2.84 -4.99
C LEU A 136 -8.96 -3.05 -6.33
N LYS A 137 -8.74 -4.19 -7.01
CA LYS A 137 -9.17 -4.46 -8.39
C LYS A 137 -8.73 -3.38 -9.39
N LYS A 138 -7.62 -2.70 -9.09
CA LYS A 138 -7.03 -1.60 -9.89
C LYS A 138 -5.51 -1.75 -9.90
N PRO A 139 -4.81 -1.32 -10.97
CA PRO A 139 -3.36 -1.33 -11.01
C PRO A 139 -2.77 -0.34 -10.00
N VAL A 140 -1.63 -0.72 -9.42
CA VAL A 140 -0.87 0.07 -8.45
C VAL A 140 0.43 0.52 -9.08
N THR A 141 0.62 1.83 -9.22
CA THR A 141 1.82 2.45 -9.80
C THR A 141 2.63 3.25 -8.79
N ASP A 142 1.97 3.99 -7.90
CA ASP A 142 2.61 4.87 -6.94
C ASP A 142 2.63 4.27 -5.54
N CYS A 143 3.70 4.55 -4.77
CA CYS A 143 3.81 4.06 -3.40
C CYS A 143 4.64 4.99 -2.50
N VAL A 144 4.51 4.81 -1.19
CA VAL A 144 5.44 5.31 -0.16
C VAL A 144 6.06 4.11 0.54
N ILE A 145 7.38 4.10 0.67
CA ILE A 145 8.12 3.01 1.28
C ILE A 145 8.79 3.53 2.55
N SER A 146 8.61 2.82 3.68
CA SER A 146 9.31 3.15 4.90
C SER A 146 10.67 2.48 4.98
N VAL A 147 11.64 3.24 5.48
CA VAL A 147 13.00 2.77 5.74
C VAL A 147 13.40 3.11 7.17
N PRO A 148 14.33 2.38 7.80
CA PRO A 148 14.88 2.77 9.08
C PRO A 148 15.46 4.19 9.03
N SER A 149 15.33 4.92 10.12
CA SER A 149 15.83 6.30 10.20
C SER A 149 17.32 6.40 9.92
N PHE A 150 18.09 5.36 10.28
CA PHE A 150 19.54 5.26 10.11
C PHE A 150 20.01 4.83 8.71
N PHE A 151 19.10 4.59 7.76
CA PHE A 151 19.51 4.26 6.40
C PHE A 151 20.26 5.43 5.77
N THR A 152 21.45 5.11 5.26
CA THR A 152 22.34 6.03 4.53
C THR A 152 21.85 6.26 3.10
N ASP A 153 22.52 7.15 2.37
CA ASP A 153 22.28 7.44 0.96
C ASP A 153 22.32 6.16 0.11
N ALA A 154 23.34 5.32 0.29
CA ALA A 154 23.51 4.05 -0.44
C ALA A 154 22.36 3.09 -0.21
N GLU A 155 21.93 2.90 1.05
CA GLU A 155 20.82 2.01 1.40
C GLU A 155 19.49 2.52 0.82
N ARG A 156 19.25 3.85 0.86
CA ARG A 156 18.04 4.47 0.30
C ARG A 156 17.97 4.34 -1.22
N ARG A 157 19.09 4.54 -1.93
CA ARG A 157 19.18 4.33 -3.38
C ARG A 157 18.89 2.88 -3.75
N SER A 158 19.49 1.92 -3.04
CA SER A 158 19.25 0.49 -3.24
C SER A 158 17.76 0.12 -3.09
N VAL A 159 17.03 0.73 -2.14
CA VAL A 159 15.57 0.52 -2.00
C VAL A 159 14.78 1.16 -3.15
N LEU A 160 15.18 2.35 -3.64
CA LEU A 160 14.56 2.97 -4.82
C LEU A 160 14.75 2.13 -6.08
N ASP A 161 15.97 1.61 -6.28
CA ASP A 161 16.27 0.69 -7.40
C ASP A 161 15.38 -0.55 -7.33
N ALA A 162 15.19 -1.13 -6.14
CA ALA A 162 14.27 -2.25 -5.96
C ALA A 162 12.80 -1.91 -6.31
N ALA A 163 12.34 -0.72 -5.97
CA ALA A 163 11.01 -0.25 -6.34
C ALA A 163 10.88 -0.07 -7.86
N GLN A 164 11.92 0.46 -8.50
CA GLN A 164 11.96 0.68 -9.94
C GLN A 164 11.96 -0.65 -10.73
N ILE A 165 12.64 -1.70 -10.23
CA ILE A 165 12.62 -3.05 -10.84
C ILE A 165 11.18 -3.56 -11.00
N VAL A 166 10.30 -3.25 -10.05
CA VAL A 166 8.87 -3.69 -10.04
C VAL A 166 7.96 -2.72 -10.80
N GLY A 167 8.50 -1.62 -11.31
CA GLY A 167 7.71 -0.56 -11.94
C GLY A 167 6.84 0.20 -10.94
N LEU A 168 7.28 0.33 -9.67
CA LEU A 168 6.67 1.18 -8.66
C LEU A 168 7.36 2.53 -8.63
N ASN A 169 6.58 3.60 -8.80
CA ASN A 169 7.03 4.96 -8.58
C ASN A 169 6.98 5.27 -7.08
N CYS A 170 8.14 5.29 -6.43
CA CYS A 170 8.23 5.62 -5.02
C CYS A 170 8.16 7.14 -4.83
N LEU A 171 7.00 7.66 -4.47
CA LEU A 171 6.77 9.09 -4.23
C LEU A 171 7.61 9.62 -3.04
N ARG A 172 7.83 8.79 -2.03
CA ARG A 172 8.65 9.14 -0.87
C ARG A 172 9.22 7.88 -0.21
N LEU A 173 10.54 7.92 0.09
CA LEU A 173 11.10 7.09 1.16
C LEU A 173 10.89 7.84 2.47
N MET A 174 10.19 7.24 3.41
CA MET A 174 9.81 7.86 4.67
C MET A 174 10.51 7.11 5.82
N ASN A 175 11.07 7.82 6.78
CA ASN A 175 11.64 7.17 7.95
C ASN A 175 10.56 6.47 8.76
N ASP A 176 10.84 5.25 9.27
CA ASP A 176 9.90 4.44 10.06
C ASP A 176 9.30 5.28 11.21
N MET A 177 10.15 6.02 11.93
CA MET A 177 9.71 6.83 13.08
C MET A 177 8.84 8.03 12.67
N THR A 178 9.11 8.61 11.51
CA THR A 178 8.30 9.71 10.95
C THR A 178 6.92 9.20 10.52
N ALA A 179 6.85 7.98 9.97
CA ALA A 179 5.57 7.34 9.65
C ALA A 179 4.73 7.07 10.92
N VAL A 180 5.36 6.59 12.00
CA VAL A 180 4.71 6.41 13.29
C VAL A 180 4.18 7.74 13.84
N ALA A 181 4.99 8.81 13.75
CA ALA A 181 4.60 10.14 14.21
C ALA A 181 3.43 10.70 13.40
N LEU A 182 3.41 10.54 12.08
CA LEU A 182 2.28 10.94 11.24
C LEU A 182 1.01 10.20 11.63
N ASN A 183 1.08 8.87 11.78
CA ASN A 183 -0.06 8.05 12.20
C ASN A 183 -0.60 8.46 13.59
N TYR A 184 0.27 8.85 14.51
CA TYR A 184 -0.14 9.37 15.82
C TYR A 184 -0.83 10.73 15.70
N GLY A 185 -0.21 11.67 14.98
CA GLY A 185 -0.59 13.09 15.02
C GLY A 185 -1.83 13.44 14.20
N ILE A 186 -2.04 12.80 13.06
CA ILE A 186 -3.08 13.18 12.10
C ILE A 186 -4.50 13.09 12.68
N TYR A 187 -4.74 12.16 13.60
CA TYR A 187 -6.05 11.96 14.25
C TYR A 187 -6.24 12.80 15.50
N LYS A 188 -5.19 13.42 16.06
CA LYS A 188 -5.28 14.24 17.27
C LYS A 188 -5.92 15.59 16.95
N GLN A 189 -6.97 15.93 17.68
CA GLN A 189 -7.69 17.21 17.54
C GLN A 189 -7.25 18.23 18.59
N ASP A 190 -6.61 17.78 19.66
CA ASP A 190 -6.19 18.51 20.86
C ASP A 190 -4.73 18.98 20.78
N LEU A 191 -4.16 19.10 19.60
CA LEU A 191 -2.80 19.59 19.39
C LEU A 191 -2.74 21.12 19.57
N PRO A 192 -1.63 21.65 20.13
CA PRO A 192 -1.39 23.09 20.29
C PRO A 192 -1.47 23.84 18.94
N GLY A 193 -1.87 25.11 18.99
CA GLY A 193 -1.84 26.01 17.83
C GLY A 193 -0.42 26.17 17.26
N LEU A 194 -0.30 26.74 16.05
CA LEU A 194 0.99 26.90 15.38
C LEU A 194 1.95 27.85 16.13
N GLU A 195 1.41 28.83 16.85
CA GLU A 195 2.15 29.83 17.64
C GLU A 195 2.38 29.39 19.10
N GLU A 196 1.78 28.27 19.50
CA GLU A 196 1.92 27.75 20.86
C GLU A 196 3.14 26.80 20.96
N LYS A 197 3.61 26.57 22.22
CA LYS A 197 4.68 25.58 22.46
C LYS A 197 4.22 24.22 21.98
N PRO A 198 4.98 23.53 21.11
CA PRO A 198 4.61 22.26 20.56
C PRO A 198 4.51 21.18 21.65
N ARG A 199 3.63 20.20 21.43
CA ARG A 199 3.58 18.98 22.26
C ARG A 199 4.70 18.06 21.83
N ILE A 200 5.60 17.72 22.76
CA ILE A 200 6.71 16.80 22.50
C ILE A 200 6.28 15.37 22.84
N VAL A 201 6.42 14.46 21.87
CA VAL A 201 6.16 13.02 22.05
C VAL A 201 7.40 12.26 21.62
N VAL A 202 7.83 11.32 22.45
CA VAL A 202 8.90 10.39 22.11
C VAL A 202 8.29 9.08 21.63
N PHE A 203 8.75 8.61 20.50
CA PHE A 203 8.38 7.30 19.93
C PHE A 203 9.55 6.35 20.08
N VAL A 204 9.28 5.15 20.56
CA VAL A 204 10.28 4.08 20.70
C VAL A 204 9.82 2.87 19.90
N ASP A 205 10.61 2.48 18.90
CA ASP A 205 10.39 1.28 18.08
C ASP A 205 11.46 0.24 18.38
N MET A 206 11.07 -0.88 18.95
CA MET A 206 11.93 -2.04 19.05
C MET A 206 11.36 -3.17 18.18
N GLY A 207 11.88 -3.24 16.98
CA GLY A 207 11.49 -4.23 15.99
C GLY A 207 12.23 -5.57 16.14
N HIS A 208 12.25 -6.37 15.07
CA HIS A 208 12.98 -7.64 15.02
C HIS A 208 14.49 -7.44 14.96
N SER A 209 14.98 -6.43 14.22
CA SER A 209 16.39 -6.29 13.86
C SER A 209 17.05 -5.03 14.40
N ALA A 210 16.28 -4.01 14.77
CA ALA A 210 16.81 -2.72 15.19
C ALA A 210 15.97 -2.10 16.29
N PHE A 211 16.60 -1.21 17.05
CA PHE A 211 16.01 -0.32 18.04
C PHE A 211 16.14 1.12 17.54
N GLN A 212 15.04 1.86 17.51
CA GLN A 212 14.97 3.25 17.07
C GLN A 212 14.18 4.08 18.07
N VAL A 213 14.59 5.30 18.30
CA VAL A 213 13.89 6.26 19.15
C VAL A 213 13.91 7.63 18.49
N SER A 214 12.80 8.37 18.58
CA SER A 214 12.68 9.69 17.97
C SER A 214 11.84 10.64 18.82
N ALA A 215 12.28 11.88 18.97
CA ALA A 215 11.51 12.96 19.58
C ALA A 215 10.85 13.80 18.50
N CYS A 216 9.53 13.99 18.61
CA CYS A 216 8.73 14.71 17.63
C CYS A 216 7.92 15.83 18.28
N ALA A 217 7.94 17.00 17.64
CA ALA A 217 7.18 18.18 18.04
C ALA A 217 5.89 18.28 17.22
N PHE A 218 4.74 18.37 17.90
CA PHE A 218 3.42 18.43 17.29
C PHE A 218 2.75 19.78 17.53
N ASN A 219 2.30 20.40 16.46
CA ASN A 219 1.32 21.47 16.44
C ASN A 219 0.14 21.06 15.56
N LYS A 220 -0.94 21.83 15.59
CA LYS A 220 -2.15 21.56 14.78
C LYS A 220 -1.80 21.53 13.29
N GLY A 221 -1.99 20.36 12.65
CA GLY A 221 -1.68 20.16 11.23
C GLY A 221 -0.18 20.04 10.90
N LYS A 222 0.71 19.84 11.90
CA LYS A 222 2.15 19.77 11.66
C LYS A 222 2.85 18.83 12.63
N VAL A 223 3.80 18.06 12.10
CA VAL A 223 4.81 17.34 12.90
C VAL A 223 6.21 17.68 12.41
N LYS A 224 7.13 17.87 13.33
CA LYS A 224 8.56 18.03 13.08
C LYS A 224 9.34 17.03 13.90
N VAL A 225 10.19 16.24 13.27
CA VAL A 225 11.19 15.40 13.93
C VAL A 225 12.28 16.30 14.47
N LEU A 226 12.55 16.24 15.78
CA LEU A 226 13.58 17.02 16.46
C LEU A 226 14.92 16.30 16.46
N GLY A 227 14.89 14.99 16.66
CA GLY A 227 16.05 14.14 16.64
C GLY A 227 15.67 12.67 16.62
N THR A 228 16.64 11.83 16.24
CA THR A 228 16.51 10.38 16.21
C THR A 228 17.80 9.73 16.64
N ALA A 229 17.70 8.67 17.44
CA ALA A 229 18.81 7.81 17.82
C ALA A 229 18.43 6.35 17.65
N PHE A 230 19.41 5.46 17.56
CA PHE A 230 19.15 4.07 17.18
C PHE A 230 20.30 3.14 17.57
N ASP A 231 19.98 1.85 17.63
CA ASP A 231 20.93 0.74 17.51
C ASP A 231 20.46 -0.17 16.36
N PRO A 232 21.18 -0.20 15.22
CA PRO A 232 20.78 -0.99 14.05
C PRO A 232 20.91 -2.49 14.26
N PHE A 233 21.54 -2.94 15.36
CA PHE A 233 21.89 -4.32 15.66
C PHE A 233 21.18 -4.86 16.91
N LEU A 234 20.31 -4.10 17.55
CA LEU A 234 19.54 -4.49 18.74
C LEU A 234 18.07 -4.68 18.39
N GLY A 235 17.57 -5.90 18.46
CA GLY A 235 16.17 -6.22 18.19
C GLY A 235 15.77 -7.59 18.71
N GLY A 236 14.53 -7.98 18.45
CA GLY A 236 13.93 -9.23 18.93
C GLY A 236 14.67 -10.51 18.52
N ARG A 237 15.41 -10.47 17.41
CA ARG A 237 16.25 -11.58 16.97
C ARG A 237 17.38 -11.90 17.96
N ASN A 238 17.96 -10.87 18.59
CA ASN A 238 19.04 -11.06 19.55
C ASN A 238 18.56 -11.80 20.80
N PHE A 239 17.32 -11.55 21.21
CA PHE A 239 16.68 -12.31 22.29
C PHE A 239 16.43 -13.78 21.89
N ASP A 240 16.04 -14.02 20.60
CA ASP A 240 15.91 -15.38 20.08
C ASP A 240 17.28 -16.09 20.04
N GLU A 241 18.34 -15.41 19.60
CA GLU A 241 19.73 -15.91 19.58
C GLU A 241 20.20 -16.33 20.97
N LYS A 242 19.95 -15.53 22.00
CA LYS A 242 20.27 -15.89 23.39
C LYS A 242 19.58 -17.17 23.84
N LEU A 243 18.29 -17.31 23.53
CA LEU A 243 17.54 -18.55 23.83
C LEU A 243 18.11 -19.75 23.10
N VAL A 244 18.39 -19.61 21.82
CA VAL A 244 18.95 -20.68 20.99
C VAL A 244 20.33 -21.10 21.51
N GLU A 245 21.20 -20.15 21.85
CA GLU A 245 22.50 -20.44 22.44
C GLU A 245 22.38 -21.23 23.73
N HIS A 246 21.46 -20.80 24.62
CA HIS A 246 21.20 -21.47 25.90
C HIS A 246 20.73 -22.92 25.68
N PHE A 247 19.71 -23.11 24.83
CA PHE A 247 19.18 -24.46 24.56
C PHE A 247 20.15 -25.32 23.76
N CYS A 248 20.96 -24.77 22.86
CA CYS A 248 22.05 -25.54 22.23
C CYS A 248 23.02 -26.13 23.27
N ALA A 249 23.42 -25.34 24.27
CA ALA A 249 24.29 -25.78 25.36
C ALA A 249 23.61 -26.85 26.25
N GLU A 250 22.33 -26.64 26.57
CA GLU A 250 21.52 -27.61 27.34
C GLU A 250 21.36 -28.95 26.59
N ILE A 251 21.01 -28.88 25.27
CA ILE A 251 20.86 -30.07 24.41
C ILE A 251 22.18 -30.84 24.31
N GLN A 252 23.29 -30.10 24.10
CA GLN A 252 24.64 -30.72 24.06
C GLN A 252 24.96 -31.46 25.40
N THR A 253 24.57 -30.84 26.53
CA THR A 253 24.85 -31.41 27.84
C THR A 253 23.99 -32.66 28.13
N LYS A 254 22.68 -32.57 27.90
CA LYS A 254 21.70 -33.62 28.24
C LYS A 254 21.69 -34.78 27.24
N TYR A 255 21.64 -34.43 25.94
CA TYR A 255 21.42 -35.40 24.87
C TYR A 255 22.67 -35.71 24.05
N LYS A 256 23.79 -35.00 24.28
CA LYS A 256 25.04 -35.13 23.51
C LYS A 256 24.84 -34.83 22.01
N LEU A 257 23.88 -33.97 21.67
CA LEU A 257 23.57 -33.59 20.32
C LEU A 257 24.07 -32.16 20.05
N ASP A 258 24.79 -31.95 18.94
CA ASP A 258 25.16 -30.63 18.46
C ASP A 258 24.09 -30.08 17.48
N ALA A 259 23.18 -29.27 18.00
CA ALA A 259 22.10 -28.66 17.22
C ALA A 259 22.61 -27.78 16.07
N LYS A 260 23.79 -27.17 16.20
CA LYS A 260 24.39 -26.30 15.17
C LYS A 260 24.91 -27.07 13.96
N SER A 261 25.19 -28.36 14.12
CA SER A 261 25.68 -29.21 13.02
C SER A 261 24.62 -29.51 11.96
N LYS A 262 23.32 -29.37 12.26
CA LYS A 262 22.22 -29.62 11.31
C LYS A 262 21.29 -28.39 11.21
N ILE A 263 21.32 -27.70 10.08
CA ILE A 263 20.56 -26.48 9.84
C ILE A 263 19.06 -26.66 10.06
N ARG A 264 18.48 -27.82 9.70
CA ARG A 264 17.04 -28.12 9.91
C ARG A 264 16.68 -28.15 11.39
N ALA A 265 17.52 -28.77 12.22
CA ALA A 265 17.32 -28.82 13.68
C ALA A 265 17.46 -27.41 14.28
N LEU A 266 18.49 -26.67 13.88
CA LEU A 266 18.72 -25.31 14.33
C LEU A 266 17.54 -24.38 13.99
N LEU A 267 17.00 -24.42 12.78
CA LEU A 267 15.83 -23.61 12.38
C LEU A 267 14.57 -23.99 13.18
N ARG A 268 14.35 -25.27 13.45
CA ARG A 268 13.24 -25.71 14.33
C ARG A 268 13.41 -25.16 15.74
N LEU A 269 14.62 -25.20 16.27
CA LEU A 269 14.92 -24.63 17.59
C LEU A 269 14.68 -23.12 17.62
N TYR A 270 15.09 -22.36 16.58
CA TYR A 270 14.78 -20.94 16.46
C TYR A 270 13.27 -20.67 16.47
N GLN A 271 12.48 -21.48 15.80
CA GLN A 271 11.02 -21.32 15.76
C GLN A 271 10.39 -21.55 17.13
N GLU A 272 10.80 -22.59 17.85
CA GLU A 272 10.28 -22.90 19.19
C GLU A 272 10.77 -21.87 20.22
N CYS A 273 12.03 -21.39 20.14
CA CYS A 273 12.53 -20.31 20.97
C CYS A 273 11.75 -18.98 20.73
N GLU A 274 11.40 -18.67 19.49
CA GLU A 274 10.55 -17.50 19.19
C GLU A 274 9.15 -17.64 19.83
N LYS A 275 8.54 -18.85 19.76
CA LYS A 275 7.26 -19.14 20.41
C LYS A 275 7.39 -19.00 21.92
N LEU A 276 8.41 -19.61 22.52
CA LEU A 276 8.69 -19.57 23.96
C LEU A 276 8.86 -18.13 24.45
N LYS A 277 9.66 -17.29 23.75
CA LYS A 277 9.80 -15.86 24.04
C LYS A 277 8.45 -15.14 24.08
N LYS A 278 7.58 -15.40 23.11
CA LYS A 278 6.24 -14.78 23.06
C LYS A 278 5.37 -15.25 24.22
N LEU A 279 5.41 -16.51 24.57
CA LEU A 279 4.67 -17.07 25.70
C LEU A 279 5.16 -16.50 27.04
N MET A 280 6.49 -16.37 27.23
CA MET A 280 7.07 -15.74 28.42
C MET A 280 6.69 -14.26 28.58
N SER A 281 6.33 -13.57 27.48
CA SER A 281 5.84 -12.17 27.57
C SER A 281 4.47 -12.07 28.23
N SER A 282 3.62 -13.10 28.11
CA SER A 282 2.30 -13.14 28.75
C SER A 282 2.27 -13.96 30.04
N ASN A 283 3.13 -14.98 30.18
CA ASN A 283 3.17 -15.89 31.31
C ASN A 283 4.56 -15.88 31.96
N SER A 284 4.64 -15.75 33.30
CA SER A 284 5.90 -15.75 34.07
C SER A 284 6.34 -17.10 34.60
N MET A 285 5.46 -18.13 34.52
CA MET A 285 5.74 -19.48 35.04
C MET A 285 6.75 -20.22 34.17
N ASP A 286 7.22 -21.39 34.67
CA ASP A 286 8.02 -22.32 33.88
C ASP A 286 7.23 -22.79 32.66
N LEU A 287 7.73 -22.53 31.46
CA LEU A 287 7.15 -22.93 30.18
C LEU A 287 8.02 -24.00 29.53
N PRO A 288 7.42 -25.08 29.02
CA PRO A 288 8.16 -26.11 28.31
C PRO A 288 8.59 -25.70 26.92
N LEU A 289 9.72 -26.26 26.46
CA LEU A 289 10.17 -26.27 25.08
C LEU A 289 10.34 -27.73 24.70
N ASN A 290 9.45 -28.25 23.87
CA ASN A 290 9.49 -29.66 23.42
C ASN A 290 9.59 -29.68 21.89
N ILE A 291 10.52 -30.50 21.36
CA ILE A 291 10.66 -30.69 19.92
C ILE A 291 10.82 -32.16 19.64
N GLU A 292 9.80 -32.78 19.06
CA GLU A 292 9.77 -34.19 18.67
C GLU A 292 10.67 -34.43 17.47
N CYS A 293 11.28 -35.59 17.38
CA CYS A 293 12.20 -36.03 16.31
C CYS A 293 13.18 -34.91 15.92
N PHE A 294 13.85 -34.35 16.95
CA PHE A 294 14.74 -33.16 16.73
C PHE A 294 15.97 -33.53 15.91
N MET A 295 16.70 -34.52 16.33
CA MET A 295 17.87 -35.04 15.62
C MET A 295 18.01 -36.56 15.95
N ASN A 296 18.33 -37.35 14.89
CA ASN A 296 18.54 -38.78 15.04
C ASN A 296 17.39 -39.52 15.77
N ASP A 297 16.13 -39.09 15.45
CA ASP A 297 14.88 -39.58 16.05
C ASP A 297 14.79 -39.42 17.59
N ILE A 298 15.54 -38.47 18.14
CA ILE A 298 15.53 -38.13 19.55
C ILE A 298 14.66 -36.90 19.78
N ASP A 299 13.73 -37.03 20.72
CA ASP A 299 12.94 -35.93 21.24
C ASP A 299 13.75 -35.13 22.26
N ILE A 300 13.61 -33.82 22.20
CA ILE A 300 14.24 -32.96 23.21
C ILE A 300 13.19 -32.21 24.02
N SER A 301 13.50 -32.01 25.27
CA SER A 301 12.68 -31.19 26.18
C SER A 301 13.54 -30.30 27.04
N GLY A 302 13.12 -29.07 27.19
CA GLY A 302 13.68 -28.07 28.07
C GLY A 302 12.57 -27.26 28.72
N LYS A 303 12.92 -26.36 29.61
CA LYS A 303 11.99 -25.40 30.21
C LYS A 303 12.70 -24.08 30.54
N MET A 304 11.94 -23.00 30.55
CA MET A 304 12.43 -21.71 30.98
C MET A 304 11.29 -20.85 31.52
N ASN A 305 11.58 -19.98 32.47
CA ASN A 305 10.65 -18.96 32.93
C ASN A 305 11.12 -17.56 32.57
N ARG A 306 10.27 -16.56 32.78
CA ARG A 306 10.54 -15.15 32.43
C ARG A 306 11.78 -14.63 33.15
N SER A 307 11.94 -14.89 34.45
CA SER A 307 13.08 -14.33 35.24
C SER A 307 14.41 -14.87 34.72
N GLN A 308 14.50 -16.16 34.41
CA GLN A 308 15.69 -16.77 33.80
C GLN A 308 15.99 -16.19 32.41
N PHE A 309 14.95 -15.95 31.61
CA PHE A 309 15.09 -15.30 30.30
C PHE A 309 15.60 -13.85 30.42
N GLU A 310 15.08 -13.09 31.37
CA GLU A 310 15.50 -11.70 31.61
C GLU A 310 16.94 -11.61 32.09
N GLU A 311 17.36 -12.55 32.98
CA GLU A 311 18.75 -12.67 33.42
C GLU A 311 19.69 -13.04 32.25
N LEU A 312 19.29 -14.00 31.41
CA LEU A 312 20.03 -14.41 30.21
C LEU A 312 20.22 -13.24 29.22
N CYS A 313 19.25 -12.32 29.15
CA CYS A 313 19.22 -11.19 28.23
C CYS A 313 19.66 -9.87 28.90
N ALA A 314 20.25 -9.88 30.08
CA ALA A 314 20.60 -8.67 30.86
C ALA A 314 21.51 -7.71 30.07
N ASP A 315 22.48 -8.24 29.32
CA ASP A 315 23.38 -7.46 28.44
C ASP A 315 22.64 -6.75 27.31
N LEU A 316 21.61 -7.38 26.73
CA LEU A 316 20.76 -6.77 25.69
C LEU A 316 19.89 -5.67 26.26
N LEU A 317 19.32 -5.88 27.45
CA LEU A 317 18.53 -4.90 28.17
C LEU A 317 19.35 -3.64 28.54
N GLN A 318 20.63 -3.78 28.87
CA GLN A 318 21.52 -2.64 29.14
C GLN A 318 21.77 -1.79 27.89
N LYS A 319 21.84 -2.39 26.69
CA LYS A 319 22.06 -1.66 25.44
C LYS A 319 20.94 -0.69 25.08
N ILE A 320 19.74 -0.86 25.65
CA ILE A 320 18.58 0.02 25.42
C ILE A 320 18.86 1.44 25.89
N ASP A 321 19.62 1.63 26.97
CA ASP A 321 19.90 2.95 27.54
C ASP A 321 20.68 3.86 26.58
N LYS A 322 21.60 3.30 25.77
CA LYS A 322 22.47 4.09 24.90
C LYS A 322 21.71 4.95 23.88
N PRO A 323 20.79 4.41 23.05
CA PRO A 323 20.02 5.24 22.13
C PRO A 323 19.08 6.22 22.84
N LEU A 324 18.51 5.85 24.00
CA LEU A 324 17.64 6.74 24.77
C LEU A 324 18.44 7.96 25.28
N THR A 325 19.60 7.73 25.87
CA THR A 325 20.51 8.80 26.36
C THR A 325 20.95 9.66 25.17
N SER A 326 21.42 9.05 24.10
CA SER A 326 21.84 9.77 22.88
C SER A 326 20.74 10.68 22.32
N LEU A 327 19.46 10.23 22.31
CA LEU A 327 18.35 11.08 21.88
C LEU A 327 18.21 12.33 22.77
N MET A 328 18.25 12.16 24.09
CA MET A 328 18.10 13.27 25.04
C MET A 328 19.27 14.27 24.91
N GLU A 329 20.49 13.78 24.75
CA GLU A 329 21.70 14.61 24.54
C GLU A 329 21.62 15.40 23.24
N GLN A 330 21.24 14.73 22.11
CA GLN A 330 21.18 15.37 20.81
C GLN A 330 20.07 16.44 20.72
N THR A 331 18.97 16.23 21.42
CA THR A 331 17.83 17.16 21.38
C THR A 331 17.87 18.22 22.46
N GLY A 332 18.63 18.01 23.51
CA GLY A 332 18.69 18.89 24.69
C GLY A 332 17.39 18.92 25.50
N LEU A 333 16.47 18.00 25.21
CA LEU A 333 15.17 17.92 25.90
C LEU A 333 15.34 17.45 27.34
N GLN A 334 14.51 18.05 28.22
CA GLN A 334 14.36 17.54 29.58
C GLN A 334 13.18 16.60 29.65
N VAL A 335 13.21 15.60 30.53
CA VAL A 335 12.15 14.58 30.67
C VAL A 335 10.79 15.24 30.95
N GLU A 336 10.75 16.34 31.69
CA GLU A 336 9.56 17.10 32.03
C GLU A 336 8.86 17.70 30.79
N GLU A 337 9.60 18.01 29.73
CA GLU A 337 9.08 18.58 28.48
C GLU A 337 8.39 17.55 27.60
N ILE A 338 8.67 16.27 27.83
CA ILE A 338 8.08 15.15 27.07
C ILE A 338 6.65 14.91 27.57
N SER A 339 5.67 15.09 26.71
CA SER A 339 4.26 14.92 27.07
C SER A 339 3.83 13.44 27.15
N ALA A 340 4.40 12.59 26.28
CA ALA A 340 4.10 11.16 26.22
C ALA A 340 5.25 10.37 25.61
N VAL A 341 5.35 9.10 25.99
CA VAL A 341 6.26 8.12 25.39
C VAL A 341 5.43 7.00 24.79
N GLU A 342 5.37 6.91 23.47
CA GLU A 342 4.66 5.88 22.72
C GLU A 342 5.59 4.79 22.26
N ILE A 343 5.23 3.52 22.49
CA ILE A 343 6.01 2.38 22.04
C ILE A 343 5.35 1.63 20.89
N VAL A 344 6.17 1.25 19.93
CA VAL A 344 5.80 0.41 18.79
C VAL A 344 6.84 -0.68 18.56
N GLY A 345 6.57 -1.60 17.63
CA GLY A 345 7.45 -2.74 17.37
C GLY A 345 7.20 -3.93 18.30
N GLY A 346 7.22 -5.12 17.72
CA GLY A 346 6.80 -6.34 18.44
C GLY A 346 7.67 -6.72 19.65
N THR A 347 8.92 -6.27 19.72
CA THR A 347 9.85 -6.57 20.83
C THR A 347 9.55 -5.75 22.08
N THR A 348 8.87 -4.60 21.96
CA THR A 348 8.41 -3.81 23.10
C THR A 348 7.35 -4.55 23.94
N ARG A 349 6.82 -5.68 23.45
CA ARG A 349 5.92 -6.56 24.23
C ARG A 349 6.64 -7.37 25.30
N ILE A 350 7.98 -7.44 25.29
CA ILE A 350 8.77 -8.04 26.36
C ILE A 350 8.66 -7.13 27.59
N PRO A 351 8.17 -7.63 28.76
CA PRO A 351 7.92 -6.80 29.93
C PRO A 351 9.17 -6.02 30.38
N ALA A 352 10.32 -6.66 30.48
CA ALA A 352 11.57 -6.02 30.88
C ALA A 352 12.01 -4.88 29.95
N VAL A 353 11.74 -4.95 28.64
CA VAL A 353 11.98 -3.86 27.69
C VAL A 353 11.07 -2.68 28.00
N LYS A 354 9.77 -2.93 28.22
CA LYS A 354 8.81 -1.90 28.56
C LYS A 354 9.14 -1.20 29.89
N GLU A 355 9.46 -1.98 30.91
CA GLU A 355 9.86 -1.48 32.23
C GLU A 355 11.15 -0.63 32.16
N LYS A 356 12.11 -1.07 31.36
CA LYS A 356 13.37 -0.35 31.16
C LYS A 356 13.13 1.04 30.56
N ILE A 357 12.27 1.12 29.52
CA ILE A 357 11.91 2.39 28.87
C ILE A 357 11.14 3.28 29.86
N ALA A 358 10.15 2.73 30.58
CA ALA A 358 9.39 3.46 31.60
C ALA A 358 10.29 4.04 32.70
N LYS A 359 11.24 3.25 33.17
CA LYS A 359 12.20 3.65 34.20
C LYS A 359 13.12 4.79 33.72
N PHE A 360 13.58 4.72 32.46
CA PHE A 360 14.43 5.75 31.86
C PHE A 360 13.73 7.11 31.83
N PHE A 361 12.49 7.16 31.36
CA PHE A 361 11.74 8.41 31.26
C PHE A 361 10.99 8.79 32.56
N GLY A 362 10.93 7.91 33.56
CA GLY A 362 10.11 8.13 34.76
C GLY A 362 8.64 8.40 34.49
N LYS A 363 8.11 7.86 33.38
CA LYS A 363 6.74 8.08 32.89
C LYS A 363 6.07 6.77 32.51
N ASP A 364 4.75 6.77 32.61
CA ASP A 364 3.94 5.67 32.05
C ASP A 364 4.09 5.60 30.54
N ILE A 365 4.19 4.39 30.03
CA ILE A 365 4.35 4.14 28.60
C ILE A 365 2.99 3.99 27.93
N SER A 366 2.80 4.80 26.91
CA SER A 366 1.61 4.74 26.06
C SER A 366 1.73 3.64 24.99
N THR A 367 0.59 2.96 24.75
CA THR A 367 0.45 1.93 23.71
C THR A 367 -0.82 2.18 22.88
N THR A 368 -1.06 3.44 22.51
CA THR A 368 -2.26 3.86 21.79
C THR A 368 -2.21 3.49 20.31
N LEU A 369 -1.01 3.23 19.79
CA LEU A 369 -0.78 2.81 18.42
C LEU A 369 -0.73 1.28 18.31
N ASN A 370 -1.18 0.76 17.18
CA ASN A 370 -0.93 -0.65 16.85
C ASN A 370 0.58 -0.87 16.59
N ALA A 371 1.22 -1.61 17.48
CA ALA A 371 2.67 -1.81 17.46
C ALA A 371 3.21 -2.45 16.16
N ASP A 372 2.39 -3.21 15.44
CA ASP A 372 2.79 -3.90 14.20
C ASP A 372 2.43 -3.11 12.94
N GLU A 373 1.44 -2.21 13.01
CA GLU A 373 0.83 -1.52 11.85
C GLU A 373 1.17 -0.03 11.76
N ALA A 374 1.61 0.60 12.85
CA ALA A 374 1.76 2.05 12.93
C ALA A 374 2.60 2.65 11.79
N VAL A 375 3.70 2.01 11.42
CA VAL A 375 4.57 2.45 10.32
C VAL A 375 3.85 2.38 8.98
N ALA A 376 3.18 1.27 8.68
CA ALA A 376 2.50 1.09 7.40
C ALA A 376 1.28 2.02 7.27
N ARG A 377 0.53 2.24 8.37
CA ARG A 377 -0.57 3.22 8.43
C ARG A 377 -0.06 4.64 8.16
N GLY A 378 1.08 5.01 8.73
CA GLY A 378 1.73 6.30 8.46
C GLY A 378 2.12 6.47 6.99
N CYS A 379 2.65 5.43 6.35
CA CYS A 379 2.95 5.44 4.92
C CYS A 379 1.67 5.58 4.06
N ALA A 380 0.59 4.88 4.43
CA ALA A 380 -0.70 5.00 3.74
C ALA A 380 -1.27 6.43 3.84
N LEU A 381 -1.19 7.05 5.02
CA LEU A 381 -1.59 8.44 5.21
C LEU A 381 -0.73 9.40 4.38
N GLN A 382 0.58 9.15 4.29
CA GLN A 382 1.46 9.95 3.44
C GLN A 382 1.12 9.79 1.95
N CYS A 383 0.77 8.58 1.49
CA CYS A 383 0.25 8.36 0.14
C CYS A 383 -1.00 9.20 -0.11
N ALA A 384 -1.96 9.19 0.82
CA ALA A 384 -3.19 9.96 0.71
C ALA A 384 -2.94 11.48 0.68
N ILE A 385 -1.97 11.98 1.49
CA ILE A 385 -1.57 13.39 1.50
C ILE A 385 -0.94 13.81 0.17
N LEU A 386 -0.15 12.93 -0.46
CA LEU A 386 0.52 13.21 -1.73
C LEU A 386 -0.40 13.02 -2.96
N SER A 387 -1.51 12.34 -2.81
CA SER A 387 -2.44 12.06 -3.90
C SER A 387 -3.43 13.22 -4.11
N PRO A 388 -3.57 13.74 -5.34
CA PRO A 388 -4.57 14.77 -5.64
C PRO A 388 -6.02 14.23 -5.62
N ALA A 389 -6.19 12.89 -5.65
CA ALA A 389 -7.50 12.24 -5.64
C ALA A 389 -8.15 12.20 -4.25
N PHE A 390 -7.36 12.37 -3.18
CA PHE A 390 -7.85 12.28 -1.80
C PHE A 390 -7.93 13.65 -1.15
N LYS A 391 -9.07 13.98 -0.56
CA LYS A 391 -9.22 15.13 0.34
C LYS A 391 -8.89 14.69 1.76
N VAL A 392 -7.62 14.74 2.12
CA VAL A 392 -7.17 14.51 3.49
C VAL A 392 -6.98 15.84 4.21
N ARG A 393 -7.07 15.79 5.54
CA ARG A 393 -6.68 16.90 6.39
C ARG A 393 -5.23 17.29 6.10
N GLU A 394 -4.98 18.57 5.89
CA GLU A 394 -3.62 19.08 5.74
C GLU A 394 -2.78 18.75 6.97
N PHE A 395 -1.69 18.04 6.75
CA PHE A 395 -0.74 17.67 7.79
C PHE A 395 0.67 17.72 7.23
N SER A 396 1.42 18.73 7.65
CA SER A 396 2.81 18.95 7.22
C SER A 396 3.76 18.05 8.01
N VAL A 397 4.64 17.36 7.30
CA VAL A 397 5.63 16.44 7.88
C VAL A 397 7.03 16.92 7.55
N THR A 398 7.76 17.38 8.57
CA THR A 398 9.19 17.72 8.46
C THR A 398 10.02 16.59 9.06
N ASP A 399 10.76 15.91 8.20
CA ASP A 399 11.65 14.81 8.57
C ASP A 399 13.05 15.31 8.94
N ALA A 400 13.94 14.43 9.40
CA ALA A 400 15.31 14.75 9.75
C ALA A 400 16.29 13.68 9.26
N ILE A 401 17.53 14.08 8.93
CA ILE A 401 18.64 13.17 8.64
C ILE A 401 19.49 12.98 9.89
N PRO A 402 19.80 11.72 10.29
CA PRO A 402 20.50 11.46 11.54
C PRO A 402 22.00 11.78 11.50
N PHE A 403 22.60 11.76 10.32
CA PHE A 403 24.04 11.91 10.15
C PHE A 403 24.38 13.25 9.50
N PRO A 404 25.40 13.98 10.02
CA PRO A 404 25.87 15.20 9.39
C PRO A 404 26.58 14.88 8.06
N ILE A 405 26.37 15.76 7.07
CA ILE A 405 26.95 15.62 5.72
C ILE A 405 27.93 16.77 5.49
N SER A 406 29.17 16.42 5.16
CA SER A 406 30.24 17.35 4.82
C SER A 406 30.68 17.18 3.36
N LEU A 407 31.19 18.26 2.80
CA LEU A 407 31.86 18.28 1.52
C LEU A 407 33.35 18.58 1.70
N VAL A 408 34.18 17.86 0.95
CA VAL A 408 35.60 18.12 0.77
C VAL A 408 35.86 18.52 -0.66
N TRP A 409 36.80 19.46 -0.84
CA TRP A 409 37.29 19.88 -2.16
C TRP A 409 38.77 20.31 -2.09
N ASN A 410 39.50 20.13 -3.20
CA ASN A 410 40.86 20.65 -3.32
C ASN A 410 40.83 22.18 -3.49
N ASN A 411 41.66 22.88 -2.73
CA ASN A 411 41.93 24.29 -2.93
C ASN A 411 42.99 24.44 -4.03
N ASP A 412 43.01 25.62 -4.69
CA ASP A 412 44.01 25.93 -5.72
C ASP A 412 45.44 26.12 -5.19
N SER A 413 45.68 26.04 -3.89
CA SER A 413 46.97 26.03 -3.21
C SER A 413 47.32 24.60 -2.80
N GLU A 414 48.50 24.14 -3.13
CA GLU A 414 48.98 22.75 -3.10
C GLU A 414 48.89 22.03 -1.73
N ASP A 415 48.52 22.70 -0.63
CA ASP A 415 48.61 22.12 0.72
C ASP A 415 47.34 22.22 1.59
N ALA A 416 46.15 22.55 1.06
CA ALA A 416 44.97 22.64 1.92
C ALA A 416 43.68 22.16 1.23
N GLU A 417 43.15 21.04 1.69
CA GLU A 417 41.79 20.63 1.41
C GLU A 417 40.77 21.54 2.12
N GLY A 418 39.75 21.97 1.41
CA GLY A 418 38.63 22.66 2.02
C GLY A 418 37.60 21.64 2.53
N VAL A 419 37.21 21.75 3.77
CA VAL A 419 36.15 20.93 4.36
C VAL A 419 35.04 21.80 4.89
N HIS A 420 33.78 21.46 4.67
CA HIS A 420 32.64 22.19 5.21
C HIS A 420 31.47 21.25 5.51
N GLU A 421 30.95 21.33 6.76
CA GLU A 421 29.71 20.67 7.12
C GLU A 421 28.52 21.40 6.48
N VAL A 422 27.88 20.75 5.53
CA VAL A 422 26.76 21.34 4.79
C VAL A 422 25.43 21.11 5.50
N PHE A 423 25.20 19.91 6.01
CA PHE A 423 24.00 19.56 6.76
C PHE A 423 24.42 18.97 8.09
N SER A 424 23.97 19.60 9.17
CA SER A 424 24.25 19.15 10.54
C SER A 424 23.41 17.93 10.91
N ARG A 425 23.76 17.28 12.00
CA ARG A 425 22.98 16.19 12.60
C ARG A 425 21.54 16.65 12.86
N ASN A 426 20.57 15.77 12.55
CA ASN A 426 19.14 16.04 12.67
C ASN A 426 18.65 17.26 11.85
N HIS A 427 19.36 17.60 10.78
CA HIS A 427 18.93 18.66 9.87
C HIS A 427 17.59 18.31 9.22
N ALA A 428 16.68 19.29 9.20
CA ALA A 428 15.36 19.13 8.60
C ALA A 428 15.44 18.88 7.09
N VAL A 429 14.63 17.96 6.56
CA VAL A 429 14.56 17.61 5.16
C VAL A 429 13.11 17.60 4.64
N PRO A 430 12.87 17.91 3.35
CA PRO A 430 13.86 18.28 2.31
C PRO A 430 14.44 19.69 2.52
N PHE A 431 15.71 19.88 2.15
CA PHE A 431 16.35 21.18 2.24
C PHE A 431 17.45 21.37 1.19
N SER A 432 17.65 22.62 0.74
CA SER A 432 18.68 22.98 -0.24
C SER A 432 19.56 24.11 0.29
N LYS A 433 20.87 24.02 0.06
CA LYS A 433 21.83 25.11 0.32
C LYS A 433 22.59 25.46 -0.96
N VAL A 434 23.02 26.72 -1.07
CA VAL A 434 23.87 27.19 -2.18
C VAL A 434 25.25 27.53 -1.64
N LEU A 435 26.26 26.82 -2.12
CA LEU A 435 27.67 27.08 -1.84
C LEU A 435 28.27 27.89 -2.97
N THR A 436 29.19 28.78 -2.64
CA THR A 436 29.87 29.62 -3.64
C THR A 436 31.37 29.29 -3.65
N PHE A 437 31.85 28.93 -4.81
CA PHE A 437 33.26 28.64 -5.07
C PHE A 437 33.83 29.66 -6.04
N PHE A 438 35.14 29.92 -5.96
CA PHE A 438 35.87 30.74 -6.90
C PHE A 438 36.92 29.85 -7.57
N ARG A 439 36.74 29.56 -8.88
CA ARG A 439 37.53 28.57 -9.63
C ARG A 439 37.91 29.08 -11.03
N LYS A 440 39.04 28.59 -11.55
CA LYS A 440 39.51 28.87 -12.94
C LYS A 440 39.26 27.72 -13.90
N GLY A 441 38.99 26.54 -13.40
CA GLY A 441 38.76 25.31 -14.13
C GLY A 441 37.84 24.35 -13.41
N PRO A 442 37.52 23.19 -14.01
CA PRO A 442 36.72 22.12 -13.39
C PRO A 442 37.28 21.74 -12.01
N PHE A 443 36.39 21.40 -11.11
CA PHE A 443 36.76 21.02 -9.75
C PHE A 443 35.85 19.91 -9.19
N GLU A 444 36.36 19.25 -8.19
CA GLU A 444 35.75 18.10 -7.56
C GLU A 444 35.24 18.43 -6.17
N LEU A 445 34.08 17.80 -5.83
CA LEU A 445 33.46 17.84 -4.52
C LEU A 445 33.24 16.39 -4.10
N GLU A 446 33.75 16.02 -2.94
CA GLU A 446 33.47 14.72 -2.32
C GLU A 446 32.53 14.89 -1.14
N ALA A 447 31.41 14.16 -1.16
CA ALA A 447 30.40 14.18 -0.09
C ALA A 447 30.60 12.95 0.81
N PHE A 448 30.54 13.17 2.12
CA PHE A 448 30.71 12.10 3.11
C PHE A 448 29.98 12.42 4.42
N TYR A 449 29.74 11.39 5.23
CA TYR A 449 29.22 11.53 6.59
C TYR A 449 30.36 11.85 7.56
N SER A 450 30.28 12.99 8.24
CA SER A 450 31.41 13.52 9.03
C SER A 450 31.46 13.03 10.49
N ASP A 451 30.48 12.24 10.95
CA ASP A 451 30.44 11.72 12.30
C ASP A 451 31.08 10.32 12.38
N ALA A 452 32.37 10.29 12.62
CA ALA A 452 33.13 9.03 12.71
C ALA A 452 32.77 8.18 13.94
N GLU A 453 32.40 8.78 15.08
CA GLU A 453 32.13 8.06 16.34
C GLU A 453 30.73 7.49 16.42
N GLY A 454 29.75 8.15 15.79
CA GLY A 454 28.33 7.73 15.77
C GLY A 454 27.89 6.97 14.50
N PHE A 455 28.76 6.86 13.50
CA PHE A 455 28.45 6.25 12.23
C PHE A 455 28.61 4.72 12.28
N PRO A 456 27.55 3.94 12.06
CA PRO A 456 27.58 2.49 12.29
C PRO A 456 28.15 1.67 11.13
N TYR A 457 28.71 2.32 10.11
CA TYR A 457 29.16 1.70 8.87
C TYR A 457 30.63 1.99 8.60
N PRO A 458 31.38 1.08 7.94
CA PRO A 458 32.78 1.31 7.61
C PRO A 458 33.00 2.33 6.50
N GLU A 459 32.03 2.47 5.57
CA GLU A 459 32.10 3.40 4.44
C GLU A 459 31.24 4.63 4.73
N ALA A 460 31.87 5.77 4.94
CA ALA A 460 31.21 7.05 5.22
C ALA A 460 31.00 7.90 3.95
N LYS A 461 31.56 7.50 2.81
CA LYS A 461 31.48 8.24 1.56
C LYS A 461 30.08 8.12 0.93
N ILE A 462 29.57 9.24 0.44
CA ILE A 462 28.31 9.32 -0.30
C ILE A 462 28.58 9.29 -1.81
N GLY A 463 29.54 10.09 -2.27
CA GLY A 463 29.90 10.17 -3.66
C GLY A 463 30.86 11.32 -4.00
N ARG A 464 31.29 11.28 -5.26
CA ARG A 464 32.19 12.24 -5.86
C ARG A 464 31.46 12.96 -7.00
N PHE A 465 31.56 14.28 -7.03
CA PHE A 465 30.89 15.14 -7.99
C PHE A 465 31.88 16.06 -8.66
N VAL A 466 31.96 16.05 -9.97
CA VAL A 466 32.82 16.90 -10.76
C VAL A 466 32.00 17.96 -11.46
N VAL A 467 32.26 19.24 -11.13
CA VAL A 467 31.67 20.37 -11.85
C VAL A 467 32.55 20.68 -13.06
N GLN A 468 31.99 20.43 -14.23
CA GLN A 468 32.69 20.55 -15.53
C GLN A 468 32.50 21.94 -16.16
N ASN A 469 33.25 22.22 -17.24
CA ASN A 469 33.13 23.43 -18.07
C ASN A 469 33.29 24.77 -17.31
N VAL A 470 33.96 24.75 -16.16
CA VAL A 470 34.32 25.99 -15.47
C VAL A 470 35.50 26.64 -16.20
N SER A 471 35.40 27.93 -16.50
CA SER A 471 36.47 28.72 -17.14
C SER A 471 36.78 29.97 -16.31
N ALA A 472 38.03 30.47 -16.45
CA ALA A 472 38.42 31.74 -15.84
C ALA A 472 37.63 32.89 -16.49
N GLN A 473 37.46 34.01 -15.78
CA GLN A 473 36.90 35.21 -16.34
C GLN A 473 37.79 35.76 -17.44
N ARG A 474 37.30 36.67 -18.30
CA ARG A 474 38.05 37.27 -19.41
C ARG A 474 39.31 38.06 -18.99
N ASP A 475 39.33 38.50 -17.73
CA ASP A 475 40.47 39.17 -17.08
C ASP A 475 41.47 38.15 -16.44
N GLY A 476 41.22 36.83 -16.58
CA GLY A 476 42.01 35.78 -15.99
C GLY A 476 41.76 35.56 -14.52
N GLU A 477 40.80 36.23 -13.92
CA GLU A 477 40.38 36.03 -12.54
C GLU A 477 39.55 34.74 -12.39
N LYS A 478 39.39 34.30 -11.13
CA LYS A 478 38.54 33.14 -10.77
C LYS A 478 37.07 33.45 -11.02
N SER A 479 36.38 32.58 -11.73
CA SER A 479 34.93 32.68 -11.94
C SER A 479 34.20 32.30 -10.65
N LYS A 480 33.11 33.02 -10.38
CA LYS A 480 32.20 32.72 -9.28
C LYS A 480 31.25 31.60 -9.69
N VAL A 481 31.37 30.42 -9.07
CA VAL A 481 30.52 29.25 -9.31
C VAL A 481 29.61 29.03 -8.11
N LYS A 482 28.31 28.98 -8.37
CA LYS A 482 27.28 28.67 -7.37
C LYS A 482 26.88 27.20 -7.52
N VAL A 483 27.00 26.40 -6.49
CA VAL A 483 26.65 24.99 -6.46
C VAL A 483 25.47 24.80 -5.49
N LYS A 484 24.32 24.33 -6.00
CA LYS A 484 23.14 24.03 -5.17
C LYS A 484 23.20 22.58 -4.75
N VAL A 485 23.35 22.35 -3.46
CA VAL A 485 23.31 21.02 -2.84
C VAL A 485 21.95 20.82 -2.17
N ARG A 486 21.44 19.59 -2.19
CA ARG A 486 20.10 19.29 -1.69
C ARG A 486 20.08 17.91 -1.02
N VAL A 487 19.36 17.82 0.08
CA VAL A 487 18.80 16.56 0.56
C VAL A 487 17.33 16.54 0.19
N ASN A 488 16.91 15.58 -0.64
CA ASN A 488 15.57 15.51 -1.21
C ASN A 488 14.55 14.86 -0.25
N THR A 489 13.31 14.68 -0.71
CA THR A 489 12.21 14.07 0.06
C THR A 489 12.45 12.60 0.43
N HIS A 490 13.38 11.92 -0.26
CA HIS A 490 13.80 10.56 0.07
C HIS A 490 14.92 10.50 1.12
N GLY A 491 15.43 11.66 1.57
CA GLY A 491 16.60 11.73 2.45
C GLY A 491 17.92 11.43 1.73
N ILE A 492 17.97 11.64 0.41
CA ILE A 492 19.12 11.37 -0.46
C ILE A 492 19.81 12.70 -0.78
N PHE A 493 21.15 12.70 -0.67
CA PHE A 493 21.99 13.85 -1.01
C PHE A 493 22.24 13.94 -2.50
N THR A 494 22.15 15.15 -3.06
CA THR A 494 22.45 15.43 -4.47
C THR A 494 23.05 16.82 -4.64
N ILE A 495 23.88 16.99 -5.65
CA ILE A 495 24.21 18.30 -6.18
C ILE A 495 23.26 18.56 -7.37
N SER A 496 22.27 19.43 -7.15
CA SER A 496 21.17 19.60 -8.10
C SER A 496 21.51 20.49 -9.29
N THR A 497 22.25 21.59 -9.06
CA THR A 497 22.68 22.51 -10.13
C THR A 497 24.01 23.15 -9.77
N ALA A 498 24.83 23.42 -10.79
CA ALA A 498 25.98 24.31 -10.71
C ALA A 498 25.83 25.42 -11.76
N SER A 499 26.12 26.65 -11.39
CA SER A 499 26.08 27.79 -12.34
C SER A 499 27.26 28.73 -12.15
N MET A 500 27.87 29.14 -13.26
CA MET A 500 28.94 30.13 -13.32
C MET A 500 28.36 31.51 -13.62
N VAL A 501 28.87 32.50 -12.90
CA VAL A 501 28.47 33.88 -13.06
C VAL A 501 29.46 34.59 -14.00
N GLU A 502 29.04 34.85 -15.23
CA GLU A 502 29.83 35.61 -16.23
C GLU A 502 29.45 37.10 -16.21
N LYS A 503 30.46 37.93 -16.22
CA LYS A 503 30.33 39.41 -16.36
C LYS A 503 30.62 39.79 -17.80
N ILE A 504 29.62 40.18 -18.56
CA ILE A 504 29.81 40.65 -19.95
C ILE A 504 29.76 42.17 -19.94
N PRO A 505 30.84 42.88 -20.42
CA PRO A 505 30.78 44.30 -20.64
C PRO A 505 29.78 44.57 -21.77
N THR A 506 28.84 45.49 -21.57
CA THR A 506 27.93 45.91 -22.63
C THR A 506 28.67 46.97 -23.47
N GLU A 507 29.11 46.62 -24.68
CA GLU A 507 29.54 47.59 -25.68
C GLU A 507 28.29 48.36 -26.18
N GLU A 508 28.25 49.67 -25.96
CA GLU A 508 27.20 50.52 -26.50
C GLU A 508 27.32 50.54 -28.03
N SER A 509 26.49 49.77 -28.73
CA SER A 509 26.20 50.04 -30.15
C SER A 509 25.19 51.15 -30.21
N GLU A 510 25.60 52.33 -30.73
CA GLU A 510 24.68 53.40 -31.14
C GLU A 510 23.72 52.88 -32.22
N GLY A 511 22.43 52.88 -31.92
CA GLY A 511 21.42 52.74 -32.97
C GLY A 511 20.10 52.09 -32.52
N SER A 512 19.10 52.99 -32.44
CA SER A 512 17.65 52.74 -32.42
C SER A 512 16.99 52.27 -31.14
N SER A 513 16.35 53.25 -30.53
CA SER A 513 15.31 53.14 -29.52
C SER A 513 14.07 52.37 -30.01
N ILE A 514 13.70 51.32 -29.35
CA ILE A 514 12.33 50.89 -29.17
C ILE A 514 12.19 50.53 -27.69
N GLU A 515 11.51 51.41 -26.98
CA GLU A 515 11.08 51.17 -25.60
C GLU A 515 9.96 50.14 -25.62
N THR A 516 10.17 49.03 -24.92
CA THR A 516 9.07 48.22 -24.39
C THR A 516 9.38 47.93 -22.92
N ASP A 517 8.66 48.68 -22.09
CA ASP A 517 8.57 48.42 -20.68
C ASP A 517 7.98 47.01 -20.45
N VAL A 518 8.75 46.16 -19.81
CA VAL A 518 8.21 44.95 -19.20
C VAL A 518 8.66 44.95 -17.74
N GLU A 519 7.75 45.38 -16.87
CA GLU A 519 7.82 45.12 -15.43
C GLU A 519 7.76 43.63 -15.17
N HIS A 520 8.84 43.04 -14.67
CA HIS A 520 8.84 41.72 -14.09
C HIS A 520 8.53 41.79 -12.60
N GLN A 521 7.27 41.56 -12.29
CA GLN A 521 6.85 41.12 -10.95
C GLN A 521 7.37 39.69 -10.69
N ASN A 522 8.20 39.57 -9.67
CA ASN A 522 8.60 38.27 -9.07
C ASN A 522 7.40 37.64 -8.38
N GLN A 523 6.75 36.71 -9.05
CA GLN A 523 5.95 35.69 -8.39
C GLN A 523 6.55 34.33 -8.68
N LEU A 524 6.91 33.62 -7.63
CA LEU A 524 7.37 32.21 -7.63
C LEU A 524 6.21 31.31 -8.08
N PRO A 525 6.42 30.44 -9.08
CA PRO A 525 5.45 29.39 -9.38
C PRO A 525 5.65 28.18 -8.47
N PRO A 526 4.60 27.38 -8.21
CA PRO A 526 4.74 26.14 -7.44
C PRO A 526 5.50 25.09 -8.24
N GLU A 527 6.41 24.41 -7.55
CA GLU A 527 7.20 23.32 -8.11
C GLU A 527 6.30 22.15 -8.54
N ASN A 528 6.31 21.88 -9.84
CA ASN A 528 5.84 20.59 -10.37
C ASN A 528 7.01 19.83 -10.98
N SER A 529 7.09 18.59 -10.60
CA SER A 529 7.91 17.48 -11.03
C SER A 529 8.42 17.53 -12.47
N ASP A 530 9.74 17.50 -12.63
CA ASP A 530 10.45 17.19 -13.88
C ASP A 530 10.29 15.69 -14.20
N VAL A 531 9.58 15.41 -15.27
CA VAL A 531 9.66 14.14 -15.99
C VAL A 531 10.30 14.45 -17.34
N ASP A 532 11.52 13.97 -17.51
CA ASP A 532 12.27 13.98 -18.77
C ASP A 532 11.45 13.36 -19.91
N LYS A 533 11.12 14.18 -20.90
CA LYS A 533 10.68 13.72 -22.23
C LYS A 533 11.88 13.76 -23.17
N ASN A 534 12.38 12.58 -23.50
CA ASN A 534 13.14 12.36 -24.73
C ASN A 534 12.87 10.97 -25.27
N ILE A 535 11.94 10.86 -26.20
CA ILE A 535 11.89 9.76 -27.16
C ILE A 535 11.59 10.38 -28.52
N GLN A 536 12.56 10.23 -29.42
CA GLN A 536 12.47 10.56 -30.84
C GLN A 536 11.49 9.63 -31.55
N GLN A 537 10.79 10.27 -32.50
CA GLN A 537 9.92 9.66 -33.51
C GLN A 537 10.67 8.70 -34.41
N ASP A 538 9.99 7.66 -34.85
CA ASP A 538 10.02 7.22 -36.24
C ASP A 538 8.66 6.69 -36.71
N ASN A 539 8.40 7.03 -38.01
CA ASN A 539 7.16 7.01 -38.76
C ASN A 539 6.60 5.63 -39.08
N SER A 540 5.29 5.50 -39.21
CA SER A 540 4.61 5.36 -40.52
C SER A 540 3.11 5.05 -40.34
N ASP A 541 2.32 5.90 -40.92
CA ASP A 541 1.31 5.77 -41.97
C ASP A 541 -0.10 5.25 -41.66
N ALA A 542 -1.02 6.07 -42.17
CA ALA A 542 -2.34 5.82 -42.75
C ALA A 542 -3.62 5.91 -41.87
N GLY A 543 -4.34 6.99 -42.06
CA GLY A 543 -5.72 6.88 -42.56
C GLY A 543 -6.87 7.40 -41.68
N THR A 544 -7.36 8.56 -42.07
CA THR A 544 -8.81 8.95 -42.14
C THR A 544 -9.43 9.69 -40.96
N GLN A 545 -9.66 10.96 -41.22
CA GLN A 545 -10.61 11.88 -40.56
C GLN A 545 -12.07 11.48 -40.83
N PRO A 546 -13.07 11.95 -40.05
CA PRO A 546 -13.66 13.22 -40.40
C PRO A 546 -13.96 14.17 -39.24
N GLN A 547 -14.00 15.44 -39.64
CA GLN A 547 -14.41 16.68 -38.96
C GLN A 547 -15.90 16.64 -38.54
N VAL A 548 -16.24 17.31 -37.43
CA VAL A 548 -17.43 18.18 -37.34
C VAL A 548 -17.13 19.39 -36.47
N GLN A 549 -17.54 20.50 -37.02
CA GLN A 549 -17.47 21.90 -36.58
C GLN A 549 -18.35 22.20 -35.35
N THR A 550 -17.90 23.20 -34.60
CA THR A 550 -18.40 24.53 -34.20
C THR A 550 -19.48 24.53 -33.13
N ASP A 551 -19.37 25.33 -32.14
CA ASP A 551 -19.74 26.73 -32.02
C ASP A 551 -19.42 27.28 -30.63
N GLY A 552 -19.07 28.60 -30.64
CA GLY A 552 -18.76 29.39 -29.49
C GLY A 552 -19.97 29.95 -28.75
N GLN A 553 -19.70 30.47 -27.58
CA GLN A 553 -20.31 31.70 -27.01
C GLN A 553 -19.72 31.99 -25.62
N GLN A 554 -18.94 33.03 -25.55
CA GLN A 554 -19.10 34.30 -24.80
C GLN A 554 -19.44 34.23 -23.31
N THR A 555 -18.52 34.85 -22.58
CA THR A 555 -18.56 35.38 -21.22
C THR A 555 -19.73 36.35 -20.98
N PRO A 556 -20.08 36.62 -19.72
CA PRO A 556 -20.04 38.02 -19.28
C PRO A 556 -19.36 38.26 -17.92
N GLN A 557 -18.79 39.47 -17.91
CA GLN A 557 -18.16 40.17 -16.81
C GLN A 557 -19.15 40.72 -15.77
N CYS A 558 -18.54 41.09 -14.63
CA CYS A 558 -18.76 42.29 -13.81
C CYS A 558 -19.58 42.20 -12.54
N PRO A 559 -19.47 43.13 -11.63
CA PRO A 559 -18.55 44.22 -11.35
C PRO A 559 -18.12 44.41 -9.87
N PRO A 560 -17.37 45.46 -9.51
CA PRO A 560 -16.67 45.65 -8.26
C PRO A 560 -17.29 46.59 -7.23
N SER A 561 -16.65 46.61 -6.02
CA SER A 561 -16.57 47.69 -5.03
C SER A 561 -17.64 47.75 -3.93
N PRO A 562 -17.49 48.45 -2.79
CA PRO A 562 -16.63 49.59 -2.49
C PRO A 562 -15.87 49.61 -1.13
N ASP A 563 -14.89 50.43 -1.11
CA ASP A 563 -14.15 51.27 -0.20
C ASP A 563 -14.54 51.48 1.29
N LEU A 564 -13.44 51.78 2.01
CA LEU A 564 -13.11 52.84 2.99
C LEU A 564 -12.95 52.41 4.46
N PRO A 565 -12.16 53.14 5.29
CA PRO A 565 -11.04 54.04 5.07
C PRO A 565 -9.82 53.83 6.02
N SER A 566 -8.78 54.58 5.63
CA SER A 566 -7.51 54.83 6.33
C SER A 566 -7.61 55.66 7.62
N GLU A 567 -6.66 55.51 8.52
CA GLU A 567 -6.18 56.60 9.36
C GLU A 567 -4.66 56.69 9.44
N GLU A 568 -4.20 57.87 9.19
CA GLU A 568 -2.85 58.41 9.28
C GLU A 568 -2.37 58.56 10.74
N ASN A 569 -1.06 58.49 10.95
CA ASN A 569 -0.41 59.40 11.92
C ASN A 569 1.02 59.74 11.48
N LYS A 570 1.13 61.04 11.15
CA LYS A 570 2.37 61.84 11.00
C LYS A 570 2.93 62.19 12.35
N ILE A 571 4.26 62.38 12.46
CA ILE A 571 4.92 63.45 13.24
C ILE A 571 6.30 63.75 12.60
N PRO A 572 6.86 64.98 12.77
CA PRO A 572 7.41 65.80 11.67
C PRO A 572 8.89 66.19 11.81
N ASP A 573 9.26 66.89 10.70
CA ASP A 573 10.40 67.79 10.41
C ASP A 573 11.27 68.40 11.47
N ALA A 574 12.51 68.58 11.08
CA ALA A 574 13.33 69.82 10.96
C ALA A 574 14.82 69.41 10.79
N ASP A 575 15.64 69.93 9.91
CA ASP A 575 15.92 71.28 9.58
C ASP A 575 16.79 71.39 8.33
N LYS A 576 16.59 72.48 7.60
CA LYS A 576 17.35 72.92 6.44
C LYS A 576 18.72 73.43 6.80
N ALA A 577 19.73 73.11 6.01
CA ALA A 577 20.82 74.03 5.77
C ALA A 577 21.37 73.85 4.31
N ASN A 578 21.34 74.96 3.59
CA ASN A 578 21.82 75.21 2.30
C ASN A 578 23.34 75.24 2.28
N GLU A 579 24.03 74.50 1.37
CA GLU A 579 25.38 74.94 0.94
C GLU A 579 25.67 74.55 -0.51
N LYS A 580 26.35 75.49 -1.16
CA LYS A 580 26.61 75.77 -2.54
C LYS A 580 27.26 74.66 -3.34
N LYS A 581 26.89 74.66 -4.67
CA LYS A 581 27.61 73.98 -5.74
C LYS A 581 29.07 74.40 -5.81
N VAL A 582 29.92 73.34 -5.86
CA VAL A 582 31.25 73.42 -6.44
C VAL A 582 31.31 72.41 -7.56
N ASP A 583 31.62 72.85 -8.76
CA ASP A 583 31.86 72.04 -9.94
C ASP A 583 32.98 70.99 -9.68
N GLN A 584 32.69 69.71 -9.82
CA GLN A 584 33.66 68.65 -10.02
C GLN A 584 33.56 68.11 -11.45
N PRO A 585 34.68 67.73 -12.08
CA PRO A 585 34.71 67.23 -13.46
C PRO A 585 33.92 65.89 -13.54
N PRO A 586 33.42 65.53 -14.74
CA PRO A 586 32.53 64.36 -14.92
C PRO A 586 33.27 63.06 -14.59
N GLU A 587 32.83 62.39 -13.57
CA GLU A 587 33.24 60.97 -13.32
C GLU A 587 32.90 60.13 -14.53
N ALA A 588 33.91 59.42 -15.05
CA ALA A 588 33.75 58.44 -16.11
C ALA A 588 32.68 57.43 -15.74
N LYS A 589 31.62 57.35 -16.54
CA LYS A 589 30.53 56.36 -16.40
C LYS A 589 31.13 54.95 -16.36
N LYS A 590 31.06 54.24 -15.23
CA LYS A 590 31.43 52.83 -15.11
C LYS A 590 30.58 52.04 -16.10
N PRO A 591 31.18 51.16 -16.94
CA PRO A 591 30.45 50.35 -17.91
C PRO A 591 29.38 49.50 -17.18
N LYS A 592 28.17 49.50 -17.71
CA LYS A 592 27.10 48.61 -17.20
C LYS A 592 27.50 47.17 -17.49
N ILE A 593 27.72 46.38 -16.45
CA ILE A 593 28.10 44.97 -16.54
C ILE A 593 26.80 44.16 -16.54
N LYS A 594 26.53 43.41 -17.62
CA LYS A 594 25.44 42.42 -17.65
C LYS A 594 25.94 41.13 -17.03
N VAL A 595 25.25 40.63 -16.05
CA VAL A 595 25.56 39.36 -15.32
C VAL A 595 24.69 38.26 -15.91
N ILE A 596 25.32 37.22 -16.44
CA ILE A 596 24.64 36.02 -16.95
C ILE A 596 25.04 34.83 -16.08
N ASN A 597 24.06 33.99 -15.73
CA ASN A 597 24.32 32.69 -15.06
C ASN A 597 24.35 31.63 -16.16
N VAL A 598 25.50 30.95 -16.28
CA VAL A 598 25.69 29.81 -17.20
C VAL A 598 25.60 28.53 -16.40
N GLU A 599 24.70 27.64 -16.78
CA GLU A 599 24.56 26.33 -16.13
C GLU A 599 25.72 25.43 -16.52
N LEU A 600 26.26 24.70 -15.54
CA LEU A 600 27.45 23.85 -15.69
C LEU A 600 27.06 22.37 -15.54
N PRO A 601 27.58 21.47 -16.39
CA PRO A 601 27.39 20.04 -16.24
C PRO A 601 28.03 19.52 -14.93
N ILE A 602 27.36 18.56 -14.31
CA ILE A 602 27.84 17.88 -13.10
C ILE A 602 27.91 16.39 -13.42
N GLU A 603 29.07 15.82 -13.25
CA GLU A 603 29.27 14.38 -13.29
C GLU A 603 29.27 13.82 -11.86
N ALA A 604 28.35 12.89 -11.57
CA ALA A 604 28.22 12.28 -10.25
C ALA A 604 28.69 10.82 -10.30
N ASN A 605 29.63 10.48 -9.45
CA ASN A 605 30.07 9.10 -9.21
C ASN A 605 29.72 8.75 -7.76
N LEU A 606 28.64 8.01 -7.58
CA LEU A 606 28.08 7.66 -6.29
C LEU A 606 28.63 6.32 -5.81
N VAL A 607 28.76 6.17 -4.50
CA VAL A 607 29.21 4.90 -3.88
C VAL A 607 28.24 3.78 -4.23
N TRP A 608 26.96 4.09 -4.31
CA TRP A 608 25.92 3.12 -4.69
C TRP A 608 25.01 3.69 -5.79
N GLN A 609 25.08 3.05 -6.95
CA GLN A 609 24.17 3.33 -8.06
C GLN A 609 24.17 2.15 -9.02
N LEU A 610 23.01 1.61 -9.34
CA LEU A 610 22.87 0.65 -10.44
C LEU A 610 22.90 1.39 -11.78
N GLY A 611 23.70 0.87 -12.71
CA GLY A 611 23.69 1.37 -14.09
C GLY A 611 22.35 1.05 -14.77
N LYS A 612 21.93 1.90 -15.72
CA LYS A 612 20.65 1.72 -16.43
C LYS A 612 20.53 0.35 -17.10
N ASP A 613 21.59 -0.15 -17.71
CA ASP A 613 21.59 -1.45 -18.39
C ASP A 613 21.37 -2.61 -17.43
N LEU A 614 22.04 -2.57 -16.27
CA LEU A 614 21.86 -3.57 -15.22
C LEU A 614 20.45 -3.53 -14.61
N LEU A 615 19.91 -2.33 -14.41
CA LEU A 615 18.56 -2.14 -13.92
C LEU A 615 17.52 -2.70 -14.91
N ASN A 616 17.66 -2.43 -16.21
CA ASN A 616 16.79 -2.98 -17.25
C ASN A 616 16.86 -4.51 -17.30
N MET A 617 18.05 -5.09 -17.15
CA MET A 617 18.22 -6.55 -17.05
C MET A 617 17.47 -7.13 -15.83
N TYR A 618 17.50 -6.44 -14.69
CA TYR A 618 16.79 -6.87 -13.49
C TYR A 618 15.28 -6.76 -13.66
N ILE A 619 14.77 -5.71 -14.34
CA ILE A 619 13.36 -5.55 -14.68
C ILE A 619 12.89 -6.72 -15.57
N GLU A 620 13.66 -7.05 -16.60
CA GLU A 620 13.35 -8.17 -17.51
C GLU A 620 13.35 -9.52 -16.76
N THR A 621 14.33 -9.73 -15.89
CA THR A 621 14.44 -10.96 -15.08
C THR A 621 13.22 -11.10 -14.15
N GLU A 622 12.84 -10.04 -13.44
CA GLU A 622 11.66 -10.05 -12.57
C GLU A 622 10.38 -10.31 -13.36
N GLY A 623 10.25 -9.72 -14.55
CA GLY A 623 9.11 -9.96 -15.45
C GLY A 623 8.99 -11.43 -15.87
N LYS A 624 10.10 -12.09 -16.19
CA LYS A 624 10.14 -13.53 -16.51
C LYS A 624 9.74 -14.39 -15.31
N MET A 625 10.22 -14.06 -14.11
CA MET A 625 9.87 -14.78 -12.88
C MET A 625 8.39 -14.62 -12.53
N ILE A 626 7.81 -13.43 -12.69
CA ILE A 626 6.38 -13.18 -12.49
C ILE A 626 5.53 -14.05 -13.44
N MET A 627 5.94 -14.13 -14.72
CA MET A 627 5.24 -15.00 -15.69
C MET A 627 5.31 -16.47 -15.28
N GLN A 628 6.45 -16.94 -14.84
CA GLN A 628 6.65 -18.32 -14.38
C GLN A 628 5.79 -18.63 -13.16
N ASP A 629 5.78 -17.75 -12.15
CA ASP A 629 4.96 -17.90 -10.96
C ASP A 629 3.46 -17.96 -11.31
N LYS A 630 3.03 -17.15 -12.29
CA LYS A 630 1.64 -17.14 -12.79
C LYS A 630 1.28 -18.44 -13.50
N LEU A 631 2.14 -18.93 -14.38
CA LEU A 631 1.93 -20.20 -15.09
C LEU A 631 1.80 -21.37 -14.11
N GLU A 632 2.68 -21.43 -13.12
CA GLU A 632 2.64 -22.49 -12.12
C GLU A 632 1.41 -22.39 -11.21
N LYS A 633 1.00 -21.18 -10.85
CA LYS A 633 -0.25 -20.97 -10.12
C LYS A 633 -1.45 -21.45 -10.93
N GLU A 634 -1.57 -21.03 -12.19
CA GLU A 634 -2.67 -21.45 -13.07
C GLU A 634 -2.69 -22.97 -13.29
N ARG A 635 -1.52 -23.61 -13.33
CA ARG A 635 -1.39 -25.07 -13.39
C ARG A 635 -1.95 -25.73 -12.15
N ASN A 636 -1.55 -25.23 -10.97
CA ASN A 636 -2.01 -25.75 -9.69
C ASN A 636 -3.52 -25.49 -9.46
N ASP A 637 -4.01 -24.32 -9.87
CA ASP A 637 -5.45 -23.99 -9.79
C ASP A 637 -6.25 -24.97 -10.66
N ALA A 638 -5.77 -25.33 -11.86
CA ALA A 638 -6.42 -26.31 -12.72
C ALA A 638 -6.37 -27.73 -12.13
N LYS A 639 -5.26 -28.14 -11.51
CA LYS A 639 -5.15 -29.42 -10.78
C LYS A 639 -6.17 -29.49 -9.65
N ASN A 640 -6.21 -28.45 -8.81
CA ASN A 640 -7.14 -28.37 -7.67
C ASN A 640 -8.60 -28.40 -8.12
N ALA A 641 -8.93 -27.76 -9.27
CA ALA A 641 -10.28 -27.79 -9.80
C ALA A 641 -10.74 -29.20 -10.21
N VAL A 642 -9.84 -30.05 -10.75
CA VAL A 642 -10.15 -31.46 -11.04
C VAL A 642 -10.36 -32.22 -9.73
N GLU A 643 -9.47 -32.04 -8.75
CA GLU A 643 -9.56 -32.70 -7.45
C GLU A 643 -10.86 -32.33 -6.71
N GLU A 644 -11.19 -31.04 -6.63
CA GLU A 644 -12.44 -30.55 -6.04
C GLU A 644 -13.65 -31.14 -6.72
N TYR A 645 -13.65 -31.19 -8.06
CA TYR A 645 -14.75 -31.76 -8.84
C TYR A 645 -14.94 -33.25 -8.57
N VAL A 646 -13.84 -34.02 -8.47
CA VAL A 646 -13.88 -35.46 -8.18
C VAL A 646 -14.53 -35.71 -6.83
N TYR A 647 -14.08 -35.02 -5.78
CA TYR A 647 -14.62 -35.18 -4.42
C TYR A 647 -16.07 -34.69 -4.31
N GLU A 648 -16.37 -33.51 -4.88
CA GLU A 648 -17.73 -32.96 -4.88
C GLU A 648 -18.74 -33.90 -5.54
N PHE A 649 -18.41 -34.44 -6.72
CA PHE A 649 -19.33 -35.29 -7.44
C PHE A 649 -19.45 -36.69 -6.81
N ARG A 650 -18.41 -37.25 -6.26
CA ARG A 650 -18.46 -38.52 -5.54
C ARG A 650 -19.44 -38.45 -4.36
N ASP A 651 -19.34 -37.39 -3.55
CA ASP A 651 -20.25 -37.17 -2.43
C ASP A 651 -21.70 -36.98 -2.91
N LYS A 652 -21.90 -36.14 -3.93
CA LYS A 652 -23.25 -35.86 -4.45
C LYS A 652 -23.91 -37.04 -5.17
N LEU A 653 -23.16 -37.88 -5.84
CA LEU A 653 -23.69 -39.08 -6.49
C LEU A 653 -24.19 -40.13 -5.50
N SER A 654 -23.54 -40.21 -4.30
CA SER A 654 -23.97 -41.06 -3.18
C SER A 654 -25.13 -40.46 -2.36
N GLY A 655 -25.58 -39.25 -2.73
CA GLY A 655 -26.61 -38.50 -2.02
C GLY A 655 -27.61 -37.81 -2.93
N PRO A 656 -27.63 -36.49 -3.03
CA PRO A 656 -28.69 -35.74 -3.69
C PRO A 656 -28.84 -36.03 -5.21
N TYR A 657 -27.76 -36.44 -5.86
CA TYR A 657 -27.78 -36.71 -7.34
C TYR A 657 -28.11 -38.15 -7.72
N GLU A 658 -28.18 -39.08 -6.76
CA GLU A 658 -28.42 -40.50 -7.01
C GLU A 658 -29.62 -40.76 -7.95
N LYS A 659 -30.72 -40.04 -7.75
CA LYS A 659 -31.98 -40.20 -8.51
C LYS A 659 -31.97 -39.52 -9.86
N PHE A 660 -30.95 -38.75 -10.21
CA PHE A 660 -30.86 -37.94 -11.42
C PHE A 660 -29.94 -38.53 -12.50
N ILE A 661 -29.50 -39.76 -12.29
CA ILE A 661 -28.64 -40.52 -13.16
C ILE A 661 -29.16 -41.98 -13.26
N CYS A 662 -29.08 -42.62 -14.42
CA CYS A 662 -29.40 -44.03 -14.51
C CYS A 662 -28.29 -44.90 -13.89
N GLU A 663 -28.64 -46.09 -13.41
CA GLU A 663 -27.71 -46.98 -12.69
C GLU A 663 -26.42 -47.29 -13.47
N GLN A 664 -26.56 -47.54 -14.79
CA GLN A 664 -25.40 -47.83 -15.63
C GLN A 664 -24.43 -46.63 -15.73
N ASP A 665 -24.95 -45.43 -15.94
CA ASP A 665 -24.16 -44.22 -16.06
C ASP A 665 -23.57 -43.84 -14.70
N HIS A 666 -24.28 -44.09 -13.60
CA HIS A 666 -23.80 -43.89 -12.22
C HIS A 666 -22.56 -44.74 -11.97
N GLN A 667 -22.57 -46.02 -12.26
CA GLN A 667 -21.40 -46.89 -12.07
C GLN A 667 -20.24 -46.49 -12.98
N ASN A 668 -20.50 -46.12 -14.23
CA ASN A 668 -19.49 -45.68 -15.17
C ASN A 668 -18.84 -44.37 -14.70
N PHE A 669 -19.65 -43.45 -14.20
CA PHE A 669 -19.15 -42.16 -13.75
C PHE A 669 -18.36 -42.27 -12.44
N LEU A 670 -18.82 -43.08 -11.46
CA LEU A 670 -18.04 -43.37 -10.24
C LEU A 670 -16.70 -44.00 -10.57
N LYS A 671 -16.65 -44.91 -11.51
CA LYS A 671 -15.41 -45.55 -11.97
C LYS A 671 -14.47 -44.47 -12.58
N LEU A 672 -15.00 -43.58 -13.44
CA LEU A 672 -14.20 -42.51 -14.06
C LEU A 672 -13.67 -41.53 -13.01
N LEU A 673 -14.47 -41.20 -11.97
CA LEU A 673 -14.03 -40.33 -10.86
C LEU A 673 -12.88 -40.98 -10.10
N THR A 674 -12.97 -42.29 -9.83
CA THR A 674 -11.90 -43.06 -9.15
C THR A 674 -10.62 -43.12 -10.01
N GLU A 675 -10.76 -43.48 -11.29
CA GLU A 675 -9.64 -43.50 -12.24
C GLU A 675 -8.98 -42.10 -12.40
N THR A 676 -9.76 -41.01 -12.26
CA THR A 676 -9.22 -39.65 -12.32
C THR A 676 -8.49 -39.29 -11.03
N GLU A 677 -8.99 -39.74 -9.87
CA GLU A 677 -8.28 -39.56 -8.59
C GLU A 677 -6.95 -40.30 -8.59
N ASP A 678 -6.95 -41.59 -8.99
CA ASP A 678 -5.72 -42.38 -9.10
C ASP A 678 -4.73 -41.69 -10.06
N TRP A 679 -5.22 -41.22 -11.22
CA TRP A 679 -4.40 -40.46 -12.16
C TRP A 679 -3.82 -39.19 -11.56
N LEU A 680 -4.57 -38.41 -10.75
CA LEU A 680 -4.10 -37.16 -10.12
C LEU A 680 -2.90 -37.37 -9.20
N TYR A 681 -2.82 -38.52 -8.52
CA TYR A 681 -1.75 -38.84 -7.58
C TYR A 681 -0.62 -39.68 -8.20
N GLU A 682 -0.78 -40.18 -9.40
CA GLU A 682 0.21 -40.95 -10.13
C GLU A 682 0.75 -40.18 -11.34
N GLU A 683 0.27 -40.47 -12.55
CA GLU A 683 0.74 -39.86 -13.79
C GLU A 683 0.38 -38.36 -13.90
N GLY A 684 -0.69 -37.94 -13.26
CA GLY A 684 -1.22 -36.59 -13.25
C GLY A 684 -0.61 -35.65 -12.21
N GLU A 685 0.35 -36.11 -11.39
CA GLU A 685 0.93 -35.26 -10.35
C GLU A 685 1.63 -34.02 -10.91
N ASP A 686 2.29 -34.18 -12.06
CA ASP A 686 3.09 -33.11 -12.68
C ASP A 686 2.83 -33.00 -14.19
N GLN A 687 1.60 -32.67 -14.58
CA GLN A 687 1.22 -32.48 -15.97
C GLN A 687 1.11 -30.99 -16.33
N ALA A 688 1.09 -30.70 -17.63
CA ALA A 688 0.79 -29.39 -18.13
C ALA A 688 -0.66 -28.98 -17.79
N LYS A 689 -0.91 -27.66 -17.58
CA LYS A 689 -2.25 -27.10 -17.28
C LYS A 689 -3.33 -27.67 -18.19
N GLN A 690 -3.06 -27.81 -19.49
CA GLN A 690 -4.04 -28.29 -20.46
C GLN A 690 -4.55 -29.70 -20.14
N ALA A 691 -3.71 -30.61 -19.66
CA ALA A 691 -4.10 -31.96 -19.28
C ALA A 691 -5.18 -31.96 -18.16
N TYR A 692 -5.04 -31.07 -17.18
CA TYR A 692 -6.04 -30.91 -16.11
C TYR A 692 -7.35 -30.31 -16.64
N VAL A 693 -7.26 -29.30 -17.53
CA VAL A 693 -8.45 -28.71 -18.16
C VAL A 693 -9.19 -29.77 -18.98
N ASP A 694 -8.51 -30.58 -19.79
CA ASP A 694 -9.11 -31.61 -20.59
C ASP A 694 -9.77 -32.70 -19.74
N LYS A 695 -9.14 -33.07 -18.60
CA LYS A 695 -9.73 -34.00 -17.62
C LYS A 695 -10.99 -33.44 -16.97
N LEU A 696 -10.96 -32.19 -16.55
CA LEU A 696 -12.12 -31.51 -15.97
C LEU A 696 -13.28 -31.46 -16.97
N ASP A 697 -13.00 -31.08 -18.24
CA ASP A 697 -13.99 -31.04 -19.30
C ASP A 697 -14.62 -32.42 -19.57
N GLN A 698 -13.82 -33.48 -19.48
CA GLN A 698 -14.31 -34.85 -19.60
C GLN A 698 -15.30 -35.18 -18.47
N LEU A 699 -14.99 -34.86 -17.23
CA LEU A 699 -15.87 -35.06 -16.09
C LEU A 699 -17.12 -34.18 -16.17
N MET A 700 -16.98 -32.92 -16.57
CA MET A 700 -18.08 -31.97 -16.70
C MET A 700 -19.10 -32.40 -17.77
N LYS A 701 -18.69 -33.03 -18.84
CA LYS A 701 -19.59 -33.55 -19.88
C LYS A 701 -20.59 -34.56 -19.29
N LEU A 702 -20.18 -35.36 -18.32
CA LEU A 702 -21.05 -36.32 -17.65
C LEU A 702 -21.79 -35.71 -16.44
N GLY A 703 -21.15 -34.89 -15.69
CA GLY A 703 -21.73 -34.35 -14.46
C GLY A 703 -22.66 -33.15 -14.65
N THR A 704 -22.41 -32.31 -15.67
CA THR A 704 -23.26 -31.14 -15.93
C THR A 704 -24.74 -31.50 -16.21
N PRO A 705 -25.07 -32.52 -17.02
CA PRO A 705 -26.47 -32.92 -17.22
C PRO A 705 -27.16 -33.33 -15.91
N ILE A 706 -26.45 -34.06 -15.03
CA ILE A 706 -26.97 -34.51 -13.73
C ILE A 706 -27.27 -33.30 -12.85
N LYS A 707 -26.31 -32.38 -12.74
CA LYS A 707 -26.45 -31.14 -11.99
C LYS A 707 -27.63 -30.30 -12.49
N ILE A 708 -27.78 -30.18 -13.79
CA ILE A 708 -28.92 -29.45 -14.41
C ILE A 708 -30.25 -30.14 -14.06
N ARG A 709 -30.37 -31.50 -14.17
CA ARG A 709 -31.60 -32.24 -13.81
C ARG A 709 -31.98 -32.00 -12.37
N PHE A 710 -30.99 -32.06 -11.46
CA PHE A 710 -31.20 -31.78 -10.02
C PHE A 710 -31.71 -30.34 -9.81
N GLN A 711 -31.02 -29.34 -10.36
CA GLN A 711 -31.40 -27.94 -10.22
C GLN A 711 -32.81 -27.69 -10.78
N GLU A 712 -33.08 -28.24 -11.93
CA GLU A 712 -34.40 -28.16 -12.58
C GLU A 712 -35.50 -28.83 -11.72
N ALA A 713 -35.23 -29.97 -11.08
CA ALA A 713 -36.19 -30.63 -10.21
C ALA A 713 -36.47 -29.84 -8.93
N GLU A 714 -35.49 -29.10 -8.41
CA GLU A 714 -35.65 -28.21 -7.25
C GLU A 714 -36.42 -26.92 -7.60
N GLU A 715 -36.16 -26.33 -8.79
CA GLU A 715 -36.68 -25.01 -9.15
C GLU A 715 -38.08 -25.06 -9.74
N ARG A 716 -38.38 -26.05 -10.59
CA ARG A 716 -39.67 -26.16 -11.28
C ARG A 716 -40.89 -26.16 -10.35
N PRO A 717 -40.94 -26.92 -9.23
CA PRO A 717 -42.13 -26.92 -8.38
C PRO A 717 -42.47 -25.52 -7.84
N ARG A 718 -41.46 -24.75 -7.46
CA ARG A 718 -41.64 -23.38 -6.98
C ARG A 718 -42.17 -22.44 -8.05
N LEU A 719 -41.68 -22.58 -9.29
CA LEU A 719 -42.13 -21.78 -10.41
C LEU A 719 -43.57 -22.17 -10.86
N PHE A 720 -43.95 -23.43 -10.84
CA PHE A 720 -45.33 -23.84 -11.11
C PHE A 720 -46.30 -23.35 -10.03
N GLU A 721 -45.87 -23.32 -8.77
CA GLU A 721 -46.66 -22.72 -7.70
C GLU A 721 -46.83 -21.22 -7.89
N GLU A 722 -45.79 -20.52 -8.30
CA GLU A 722 -45.88 -19.09 -8.63
C GLU A 722 -46.79 -18.83 -9.81
N LEU A 723 -46.66 -19.58 -10.92
CA LEU A 723 -47.52 -19.47 -12.07
C LEU A 723 -48.99 -19.73 -11.68
N GLY A 724 -49.25 -20.78 -10.89
CA GLY A 724 -50.57 -21.10 -10.38
C GLY A 724 -51.19 -20.00 -9.56
N ARG A 725 -50.42 -19.38 -8.68
CA ARG A 725 -50.86 -18.19 -7.89
C ARG A 725 -51.23 -17.01 -8.79
N ARG A 726 -50.45 -16.75 -9.82
CA ARG A 726 -50.72 -15.68 -10.81
C ARG A 726 -51.97 -15.98 -11.63
N LEU A 727 -52.12 -17.20 -12.12
CA LEU A 727 -53.30 -17.62 -12.85
C LEU A 727 -54.57 -17.48 -12.00
N GLN A 728 -54.55 -17.94 -10.74
CA GLN A 728 -55.69 -17.77 -9.83
C GLN A 728 -56.01 -16.31 -9.58
N HIS A 729 -55.00 -15.46 -9.43
CA HIS A 729 -55.20 -14.02 -9.24
C HIS A 729 -55.92 -13.39 -10.44
N TYR A 730 -55.45 -13.59 -11.66
CA TYR A 730 -56.06 -13.02 -12.87
C TYR A 730 -57.40 -13.66 -13.19
N ALA A 731 -57.58 -14.97 -12.95
CA ALA A 731 -58.86 -15.68 -13.12
C ALA A 731 -59.93 -15.11 -12.17
N LYS A 732 -59.57 -14.80 -10.93
CA LYS A 732 -60.44 -14.15 -9.97
C LYS A 732 -60.86 -12.76 -10.44
N ILE A 733 -59.92 -11.95 -10.93
CA ILE A 733 -60.21 -10.62 -11.48
C ILE A 733 -61.19 -10.72 -12.67
N ALA A 734 -60.98 -11.66 -13.57
CA ALA A 734 -61.87 -11.90 -14.68
C ALA A 734 -63.29 -12.37 -14.23
N ALA A 735 -63.38 -13.15 -13.15
CA ALA A 735 -64.64 -13.55 -12.56
C ALA A 735 -65.36 -12.36 -11.89
N ASP A 736 -64.61 -11.54 -11.14
CA ASP A 736 -65.13 -10.32 -10.47
C ASP A 736 -65.66 -9.30 -11.51
N TYR A 737 -64.97 -9.17 -12.66
CA TYR A 737 -65.45 -8.36 -13.80
C TYR A 737 -66.76 -8.88 -14.37
N ARG A 738 -66.89 -10.20 -14.59
CA ARG A 738 -68.19 -10.82 -15.04
C ARG A 738 -69.32 -10.58 -14.05
N ASN A 739 -69.03 -10.57 -12.76
CA ASN A 739 -70.00 -10.29 -11.70
C ASN A 739 -70.31 -8.79 -11.53
N LYS A 740 -69.75 -7.92 -12.41
CA LYS A 740 -69.90 -6.47 -12.40
C LYS A 740 -69.34 -5.80 -11.12
N ASP A 741 -68.23 -6.30 -10.60
CA ASP A 741 -67.57 -5.68 -9.48
C ASP A 741 -67.15 -4.24 -9.85
N GLU A 742 -67.47 -3.28 -8.95
CA GLU A 742 -67.21 -1.85 -9.14
C GLU A 742 -65.70 -1.55 -9.40
N LYS A 743 -64.83 -2.42 -8.96
CA LYS A 743 -63.40 -2.24 -9.08
C LYS A 743 -62.91 -2.39 -10.53
N TYR A 744 -63.54 -3.26 -11.32
CA TYR A 744 -63.09 -3.64 -12.66
C TYR A 744 -64.06 -3.27 -13.79
N ILE A 745 -65.33 -2.87 -13.50
CA ILE A 745 -66.37 -2.58 -14.48
C ILE A 745 -65.98 -1.50 -15.53
N HIS A 746 -64.98 -0.71 -15.24
CA HIS A 746 -64.53 0.36 -16.13
C HIS A 746 -63.58 -0.13 -17.23
N ILE A 747 -63.09 -1.38 -17.16
CA ILE A 747 -62.20 -1.99 -18.18
C ILE A 747 -63.06 -2.35 -19.40
N ASP A 748 -62.45 -2.11 -20.57
CA ASP A 748 -63.13 -2.47 -21.83
C ASP A 748 -63.32 -3.99 -21.97
N GLU A 749 -64.47 -4.42 -22.49
CA GLU A 749 -64.82 -5.84 -22.63
C GLU A 749 -63.82 -6.59 -23.54
N SER A 750 -63.29 -5.92 -24.57
CA SER A 750 -62.33 -6.51 -25.49
C SER A 750 -60.98 -6.75 -24.83
N GLU A 751 -60.57 -5.87 -23.94
CA GLU A 751 -59.31 -5.99 -23.17
C GLU A 751 -59.43 -7.09 -22.08
N MET A 752 -60.58 -7.16 -21.36
CA MET A 752 -60.79 -8.21 -20.39
C MET A 752 -60.92 -9.60 -21.05
N LYS A 753 -61.49 -9.71 -22.26
CA LYS A 753 -61.47 -10.95 -23.03
C LYS A 753 -60.04 -11.41 -23.40
N LYS A 754 -59.11 -10.48 -23.64
CA LYS A 754 -57.69 -10.81 -23.85
C LYS A 754 -57.06 -11.41 -22.59
N VAL A 755 -57.38 -10.86 -21.41
CA VAL A 755 -56.95 -11.40 -20.14
C VAL A 755 -57.48 -12.81 -19.92
N GLU A 756 -58.78 -13.03 -20.14
CA GLU A 756 -59.42 -14.34 -19.97
C GLU A 756 -58.79 -15.37 -20.92
N LYS A 757 -58.56 -14.97 -22.17
CA LYS A 757 -57.93 -15.83 -23.18
C LYS A 757 -56.52 -16.19 -22.75
N SER A 758 -55.70 -15.21 -22.35
CA SER A 758 -54.29 -15.45 -21.89
C SER A 758 -54.25 -16.37 -20.67
N VAL A 759 -55.15 -16.16 -19.70
CA VAL A 759 -55.27 -17.02 -18.50
C VAL A 759 -55.62 -18.45 -18.88
N ASN A 760 -56.60 -18.68 -19.78
CA ASN A 760 -57.04 -20.00 -20.16
C ASN A 760 -55.95 -20.74 -20.98
N GLU A 761 -55.31 -20.04 -21.93
CA GLU A 761 -54.20 -20.59 -22.73
C GLU A 761 -53.00 -20.97 -21.86
N THR A 762 -52.65 -20.11 -20.90
CA THR A 762 -51.53 -20.37 -19.98
C THR A 762 -51.88 -21.51 -19.02
N MET A 763 -53.11 -21.60 -18.57
CA MET A 763 -53.58 -22.69 -17.71
C MET A 763 -53.55 -24.04 -18.44
N GLU A 764 -54.00 -24.04 -19.68
CA GLU A 764 -53.95 -25.24 -20.51
C GLU A 764 -52.48 -25.68 -20.79
N TRP A 765 -51.62 -24.71 -21.12
CA TRP A 765 -50.17 -24.96 -21.25
C TRP A 765 -49.58 -25.54 -19.96
N MET A 766 -49.83 -24.93 -18.81
CA MET A 766 -49.34 -25.41 -17.53
C MET A 766 -49.77 -26.86 -17.25
N ASN A 767 -51.04 -27.17 -17.45
CA ASN A 767 -51.58 -28.53 -17.24
C ASN A 767 -50.96 -29.57 -18.20
N ASN A 768 -50.79 -29.20 -19.45
CA ASN A 768 -50.20 -30.09 -20.46
C ASN A 768 -48.73 -30.38 -20.13
N VAL A 769 -47.98 -29.36 -19.73
CA VAL A 769 -46.56 -29.48 -19.40
C VAL A 769 -46.37 -30.25 -18.08
N MET A 770 -47.19 -30.00 -17.06
CA MET A 770 -47.16 -30.76 -15.78
C MET A 770 -47.45 -32.24 -16.00
N ASN A 771 -48.45 -32.56 -16.87
CA ASN A 771 -48.78 -33.95 -17.23
C ASN A 771 -47.65 -34.62 -18.03
N ALA A 772 -46.95 -33.87 -18.89
CA ALA A 772 -45.79 -34.36 -19.62
C ALA A 772 -44.60 -34.64 -18.70
N GLN A 773 -44.38 -33.73 -17.75
CA GLN A 773 -43.31 -33.85 -16.76
C GLN A 773 -43.56 -35.02 -15.77
N ALA A 774 -44.79 -35.25 -15.36
CA ALA A 774 -45.14 -36.35 -14.46
C ALA A 774 -44.89 -37.75 -15.05
N LYS A 775 -44.74 -37.86 -16.34
CA LYS A 775 -44.44 -39.11 -17.06
C LYS A 775 -42.95 -39.38 -17.22
N ARG A 776 -42.11 -38.42 -16.88
CA ARG A 776 -40.64 -38.54 -17.00
C ARG A 776 -40.01 -38.90 -15.65
N SER A 777 -39.07 -39.83 -15.70
CA SER A 777 -38.22 -40.13 -14.54
C SER A 777 -37.20 -39.01 -14.31
N LEU A 778 -36.65 -38.91 -13.08
CA LEU A 778 -35.71 -37.84 -12.70
C LEU A 778 -34.35 -37.94 -13.40
N ASP A 779 -33.99 -39.12 -13.88
CA ASP A 779 -32.75 -39.38 -14.64
C ASP A 779 -32.86 -38.96 -16.13
N GLN A 780 -34.02 -38.50 -16.56
CA GLN A 780 -34.27 -37.98 -17.92
C GLN A 780 -34.29 -36.43 -17.91
N ASP A 781 -33.98 -35.87 -19.07
CA ASP A 781 -34.09 -34.42 -19.25
C ASP A 781 -35.55 -33.96 -19.08
N PRO A 782 -35.77 -32.80 -18.44
CA PRO A 782 -37.10 -32.32 -18.13
C PRO A 782 -37.94 -32.06 -19.38
N ALA A 783 -39.28 -32.26 -19.25
CA ALA A 783 -40.21 -31.95 -20.33
C ALA A 783 -40.34 -30.44 -20.57
N VAL A 784 -40.03 -29.64 -19.54
CA VAL A 784 -40.02 -28.18 -19.56
C VAL A 784 -38.90 -27.69 -18.63
N ARG A 785 -38.20 -26.68 -19.06
CA ARG A 785 -37.16 -26.06 -18.25
C ARG A 785 -37.73 -24.96 -17.34
N ALA A 786 -37.11 -24.74 -16.24
CA ALA A 786 -37.42 -23.63 -15.30
C ALA A 786 -37.45 -22.27 -16.02
N SER A 787 -36.54 -22.04 -16.96
CA SER A 787 -36.50 -20.84 -17.80
C SER A 787 -37.74 -20.64 -18.64
N GLU A 788 -38.34 -21.71 -19.20
CA GLU A 788 -39.55 -21.63 -19.99
C GLU A 788 -40.78 -21.29 -19.13
N ILE A 789 -40.81 -21.79 -17.89
CA ILE A 789 -41.87 -21.45 -16.93
C ILE A 789 -41.74 -19.98 -16.51
N LYS A 790 -40.54 -19.49 -16.26
CA LYS A 790 -40.26 -18.05 -15.97
C LYS A 790 -40.73 -17.15 -17.12
N MET A 791 -40.42 -17.54 -18.37
CA MET A 791 -40.89 -16.80 -19.54
C MET A 791 -42.43 -16.79 -19.61
N LYS A 792 -43.10 -17.92 -19.32
CA LYS A 792 -44.57 -17.96 -19.29
C LYS A 792 -45.19 -17.11 -18.20
N ILE A 793 -44.56 -17.01 -17.04
CA ILE A 793 -44.98 -16.10 -15.97
C ILE A 793 -44.84 -14.64 -16.44
N GLU A 794 -43.74 -14.28 -17.08
CA GLU A 794 -43.50 -12.93 -17.60
C GLU A 794 -44.46 -12.57 -18.72
N GLU A 795 -44.72 -13.48 -19.65
CA GLU A 795 -45.71 -13.31 -20.71
C GLU A 795 -47.12 -13.05 -20.12
N LEU A 796 -47.54 -13.85 -19.12
CA LEU A 796 -48.83 -13.69 -18.45
C LEU A 796 -48.93 -12.31 -17.76
N ILE A 797 -47.91 -11.91 -17.05
CA ILE A 797 -47.84 -10.62 -16.38
C ILE A 797 -47.90 -9.49 -17.41
N HIS A 798 -47.10 -9.57 -18.46
CA HIS A 798 -47.02 -8.53 -19.48
C HIS A 798 -48.38 -8.34 -20.19
N MET A 799 -49.11 -9.41 -20.38
CA MET A 799 -50.43 -9.35 -21.02
C MET A 799 -51.55 -8.90 -20.07
N CYS A 800 -51.51 -9.35 -18.83
CA CYS A 800 -52.62 -9.12 -17.89
C CYS A 800 -52.48 -7.86 -17.05
N GLU A 801 -51.29 -7.58 -16.52
CA GLU A 801 -51.06 -6.49 -15.57
C GLU A 801 -51.44 -5.09 -16.11
N PRO A 802 -51.08 -4.71 -17.36
CA PRO A 802 -51.45 -3.41 -17.91
C PRO A 802 -52.98 -3.22 -18.05
N VAL A 803 -53.73 -4.31 -18.22
CA VAL A 803 -55.20 -4.27 -18.37
C VAL A 803 -55.84 -4.15 -16.99
N VAL A 804 -55.43 -4.99 -16.03
CA VAL A 804 -56.12 -5.07 -14.72
C VAL A 804 -55.76 -3.92 -13.79
N THR A 805 -54.68 -3.20 -14.05
CA THR A 805 -54.23 -2.04 -13.32
C THR A 805 -54.68 -0.70 -13.93
N GLN A 806 -55.51 -0.70 -14.96
CA GLN A 806 -56.01 0.55 -15.54
C GLN A 806 -56.76 1.41 -14.51
N PRO A 807 -56.44 2.69 -14.39
CA PRO A 807 -57.10 3.57 -13.42
C PRO A 807 -58.51 3.89 -13.87
N LYS A 808 -59.46 3.93 -12.93
CA LYS A 808 -60.84 4.37 -13.20
C LYS A 808 -60.86 5.76 -13.85
N PRO A 809 -61.64 5.97 -14.94
CA PRO A 809 -61.82 7.30 -15.50
C PRO A 809 -62.37 8.27 -14.44
N LYS A 810 -61.70 9.39 -14.25
CA LYS A 810 -62.20 10.43 -13.38
C LYS A 810 -63.51 10.97 -13.96
N VAL A 811 -64.62 10.76 -13.28
CA VAL A 811 -65.90 11.38 -13.60
C VAL A 811 -65.75 12.89 -13.33
N GLU A 812 -65.70 13.68 -14.41
CA GLU A 812 -65.80 15.14 -14.27
C GLU A 812 -67.20 15.46 -13.86
N SER A 813 -67.39 16.06 -12.67
CA SER A 813 -68.61 16.63 -12.18
C SER A 813 -69.02 17.81 -13.09
N PRO A 814 -70.30 18.02 -13.43
CA PRO A 814 -70.75 19.11 -14.34
C PRO A 814 -70.49 20.48 -13.75
N LYS A 815 -69.82 21.34 -14.53
CA LYS A 815 -69.63 22.76 -14.21
C LYS A 815 -70.98 23.51 -14.02
N GLN A 816 -71.25 24.04 -12.85
CA GLN A 816 -72.25 25.14 -12.68
C GLN A 816 -71.60 26.44 -13.09
N GLU A 817 -72.17 27.06 -14.10
CA GLU A 817 -71.93 28.43 -14.46
C GLU A 817 -72.34 29.36 -13.33
N LYS A 818 -71.44 30.30 -12.94
CA LYS A 818 -71.78 31.59 -12.34
C LYS A 818 -70.82 32.66 -12.83
N THR A 819 -71.49 33.66 -13.34
CA THR A 819 -71.13 34.92 -13.96
C THR A 819 -70.22 35.83 -13.09
N LEU A 820 -69.26 36.46 -13.81
CA LEU A 820 -68.75 37.85 -13.75
C LEU A 820 -68.68 38.62 -12.42
N ASN A 821 -67.50 39.01 -12.01
CA ASN A 821 -66.98 40.40 -12.00
C ASN A 821 -65.53 40.43 -11.50
N GLY A 822 -64.69 41.07 -12.32
CA GLY A 822 -63.30 41.39 -11.93
C GLY A 822 -63.23 42.69 -11.13
N PRO A 823 -62.13 43.42 -10.94
CA PRO A 823 -60.77 43.09 -11.42
C PRO A 823 -59.66 43.32 -10.37
N ASN A 824 -58.45 42.95 -10.81
CA ASN A 824 -57.13 43.49 -10.46
C ASN A 824 -56.37 43.07 -9.19
N VAL A 825 -55.21 42.68 -9.41
CA VAL A 825 -53.89 43.22 -9.11
C VAL A 825 -52.90 42.10 -8.66
N ASP A 826 -51.90 41.92 -9.53
CA ASP A 826 -50.51 41.59 -9.35
C ASP A 826 -50.02 40.95 -8.06
N THR A 827 -49.26 39.93 -8.13
CA THR A 827 -47.78 39.84 -8.14
C THR A 827 -47.30 38.39 -7.81
N ASN A 828 -46.50 37.98 -8.71
CA ASN A 828 -45.20 37.27 -8.58
C ASN A 828 -44.90 36.21 -7.52
N GLU A 829 -44.27 35.20 -8.07
CA GLU A 829 -43.11 34.46 -7.59
C GLU A 829 -43.31 33.22 -6.70
N GLY A 830 -42.62 32.21 -7.19
CA GLY A 830 -41.83 31.33 -6.35
C GLY A 830 -42.05 29.83 -6.52
N PHE A 831 -41.20 29.25 -7.32
CA PHE A 831 -40.86 27.82 -7.30
C PHE A 831 -40.58 27.33 -5.88
N GLU A 832 -41.04 26.15 -5.54
CA GLU A 832 -40.16 25.13 -4.95
C GLU A 832 -40.83 23.75 -4.84
N VAL A 833 -40.06 22.76 -5.35
CA VAL A 833 -40.29 21.33 -5.17
C VAL A 833 -39.87 20.97 -3.73
N LYS A 834 -40.72 20.27 -2.99
CA LYS A 834 -40.25 19.41 -1.90
C LYS A 834 -41.06 18.14 -1.77
N ASN A 835 -40.38 17.04 -2.00
CA ASN A 835 -40.68 15.74 -1.44
C ASN A 835 -40.78 15.81 0.07
N ASN A 836 -41.75 15.16 0.67
CA ASN A 836 -41.65 14.66 2.03
C ASN A 836 -42.44 13.37 2.20
N LEU A 837 -41.70 12.35 2.43
CA LEU A 837 -42.09 11.16 3.20
C LEU A 837 -42.31 11.57 4.64
N ASN A 838 -43.43 11.19 5.26
CA ASN A 838 -43.50 11.02 6.70
C ASN A 838 -44.32 9.80 7.08
N ALA A 839 -43.68 8.96 7.84
CA ALA A 839 -44.25 7.93 8.66
C ALA A 839 -44.58 8.55 10.05
N GLU A 840 -45.71 8.19 10.61
CA GLU A 840 -46.05 8.22 12.04
C GLU A 840 -47.15 7.18 12.23
N GLY A 841 -47.24 6.41 13.24
CA GLY A 841 -46.65 6.35 14.55
C GLY A 841 -47.62 5.65 15.49
N MET A 842 -47.07 5.15 16.57
CA MET A 842 -47.71 4.90 17.90
C MET A 842 -48.76 3.79 18.02
N HIS A 843 -48.75 2.88 18.97
CA HIS A 843 -48.58 2.82 20.42
C HIS A 843 -48.45 1.37 20.91
N GLN A 844 -47.58 1.06 21.79
CA GLN A 844 -47.54 0.91 23.26
C GLN A 844 -47.81 -0.50 23.81
N ASN A 845 -46.81 -0.91 24.64
CA ASN A 845 -46.86 -1.60 25.94
C ASN A 845 -46.96 -3.13 26.01
N GLY A 846 -46.05 -3.67 26.79
CA GLY A 846 -46.24 -4.89 27.57
C GLY A 846 -44.94 -5.61 27.96
N ASP A 847 -44.50 -5.34 29.17
CA ASP A 847 -43.47 -6.02 29.95
C ASP A 847 -43.59 -7.54 29.98
N CYS A 848 -42.45 -8.26 30.05
CA CYS A 848 -42.08 -9.15 31.15
C CYS A 848 -40.79 -9.94 30.82
N HIS A 849 -39.81 -9.80 31.67
CA HIS A 849 -38.71 -10.75 31.96
C HIS A 849 -39.29 -11.92 32.80
N PRO A 850 -38.51 -12.99 33.11
CA PRO A 850 -37.13 -13.39 32.80
C PRO A 850 -36.91 -14.91 32.60
N SER A 851 -35.58 -15.27 32.54
CA SER A 851 -34.91 -16.52 32.90
C SER A 851 -34.91 -17.67 31.89
N ASP A 852 -33.83 -18.23 31.59
CA ASP A 852 -32.86 -19.13 32.13
C ASP A 852 -32.11 -19.91 31.07
N ASN A 853 -30.80 -19.94 31.25
CA ASN A 853 -29.85 -21.05 31.05
C ASN A 853 -30.17 -22.21 30.11
N SER A 854 -29.30 -22.40 29.15
CA SER A 854 -28.57 -23.66 29.06
C SER A 854 -27.34 -23.61 28.15
N THR A 855 -26.20 -23.79 28.76
CA THR A 855 -24.92 -24.28 28.29
C THR A 855 -25.07 -25.54 27.46
N ILE A 856 -24.48 -25.63 26.31
CA ILE A 856 -23.99 -26.90 25.75
C ILE A 856 -22.59 -26.64 25.16
N HIS A 857 -21.64 -27.24 25.85
CA HIS A 857 -20.34 -27.69 25.33
C HIS A 857 -20.54 -28.69 24.18
N MET A 858 -19.71 -28.56 23.15
CA MET A 858 -19.10 -29.79 22.62
C MET A 858 -17.79 -29.43 21.93
N ASP A 859 -16.77 -30.15 22.35
CA ASP A 859 -15.41 -30.27 21.92
C ASP A 859 -15.28 -31.02 20.60
N LEU A 860 -14.05 -31.01 20.08
CA LEU A 860 -13.37 -31.96 19.19
C LEU A 860 -13.64 -31.76 17.68
N ASP A 861 -12.65 -31.76 16.83
CA ASP A 861 -11.21 -32.16 16.81
C ASP A 861 -10.29 -31.12 16.11
#